data_4eef6a238ff5d9c8015d13e4fdd5012d
#
_entry.id   4eef6a238ff5d9c8015d13e4fdd5012d
#
_cell.length_a   1.000
_cell.length_b   1.000
_cell.length_c   1.000
_cell.angle_alpha   90.00
_cell.angle_beta   90.00
_cell.angle_gamma   90.00
#
_symmetry.space_group_name_H-M   'P 1'
#
loop_
_entity.id
_entity.type
_entity.pdbx_description
1 polymer ?
#
loop_
_entity_poly.entity_id
_entity_poly.type
_entity_poly.pdbx_seq_one_letter_code
_entity_poly.pdbx_strand_id
1 'polypeptide(L)'
;MSFAAGDWCHSLDHSEPCRVIAVEDLWGLPTAQVWLSRRDAVVRLPVERLQTLEQASPASLEQLSFVAAAARILDAFEHDALVAPLEGSVIPLPHQLQALQRAMSGDRVRYLLADEVGLGKTIEAGLIIRELKVRGLAKRVLVVAPAGLVSQWVSELDTHFNETFHLVQPGNFAAWRQLLGVGPEENLWKQHNQVVCTLDSVKPMDSRRGWSAEQVARYNRERFEDLVNAGWDLVVIDEAHRLGGSSETVARYRLGEGLAQASPYLLLLSATPHQGKTDAFRRLLCFLDPDALPDDSSVTRENVAPYVIRTEKRRAINDKGEPLFQPRHTQLVSVAWASARLEPRVLYDAVTEYVREGYNQALRDKQPAVGFLMILMQRLVTSSTAAIRTALERRLQVLELPTGQLTLFGEDVGEDWAELEGQEQLETLLNSRLKELKNERAEVELLLSAARRCEARGIDVKAQALLDTIQQLQRDENDPALKVLLFTEFVPTQQMLAEVLEQRGYPVVVLNGSMNLEERKSAQRAFANEAQILISTDAGGEGLNLQFCHVIINYDLPWNPMKLEQRIGRVDRIGQAHVVRALNFALEDTVELRVREVLEEKLERILQEFGVDKLSDVLDSEENGLDFQQLYVNAVLTPEEAEARAAALAEAIRARALSAHEGANLLSSSEELDPKAAQRVAGHLMPFWTERMTLSWLQTQNESGGQVRPNPAGGLDLHWPDGHRDLRATFSRQSAKEAGLLHLSLEEPR
;
A
#
# COMPACT_ATOMS: atom_id res chain seq x y z
N MET A 1 -20.60 -16.94 -65.00
CA MET A 1 -21.43 -17.52 -63.93
C MET A 1 -22.75 -16.82 -63.96
N SER A 2 -23.89 -17.54 -63.98
CA SER A 2 -25.21 -16.94 -63.92
C SER A 2 -25.77 -17.03 -62.54
N PHE A 3 -26.01 -15.86 -61.91
CA PHE A 3 -26.74 -15.76 -60.64
C PHE A 3 -28.27 -15.65 -60.97
N ALA A 4 -29.06 -16.23 -60.07
CA ALA A 4 -30.52 -16.13 -60.14
C ALA A 4 -31.05 -15.36 -58.90
N ALA A 5 -32.28 -14.84 -59.06
CA ALA A 5 -32.97 -14.19 -57.94
C ALA A 5 -33.14 -15.16 -56.78
N GLY A 6 -32.76 -14.77 -55.61
CA GLY A 6 -32.71 -15.60 -54.38
C GLY A 6 -31.37 -16.16 -54.03
N ASP A 7 -30.38 -16.16 -54.94
CA ASP A 7 -29.04 -16.67 -54.66
C ASP A 7 -28.30 -15.80 -53.66
N TRP A 8 -27.57 -16.46 -52.76
CA TRP A 8 -26.61 -15.80 -51.86
C TRP A 8 -25.24 -15.75 -52.55
N CYS A 9 -24.60 -14.58 -52.52
CA CYS A 9 -23.28 -14.35 -53.08
C CYS A 9 -22.50 -13.35 -52.22
N HIS A 10 -21.22 -13.16 -52.51
CA HIS A 10 -20.36 -12.18 -51.87
C HIS A 10 -20.11 -11.01 -52.79
N SER A 11 -20.38 -9.79 -52.33
CA SER A 11 -20.07 -8.56 -53.08
C SER A 11 -18.60 -8.19 -52.86
N LEU A 12 -17.81 -8.12 -53.93
CA LEU A 12 -16.41 -7.68 -53.90
C LEU A 12 -16.29 -6.19 -53.57
N ASP A 13 -17.27 -5.38 -54.01
CA ASP A 13 -17.22 -3.92 -53.78
C ASP A 13 -17.55 -3.54 -52.35
N HIS A 14 -18.32 -4.37 -51.65
CA HIS A 14 -18.78 -4.10 -50.29
C HIS A 14 -18.17 -5.04 -49.25
N SER A 15 -17.44 -6.07 -49.70
CA SER A 15 -16.80 -7.09 -48.87
C SER A 15 -17.75 -7.74 -47.83
N GLU A 16 -19.01 -7.99 -48.27
CA GLU A 16 -20.04 -8.59 -47.41
C GLU A 16 -20.94 -9.57 -48.19
N PRO A 17 -21.58 -10.53 -47.49
CA PRO A 17 -22.59 -11.38 -48.09
C PRO A 17 -23.81 -10.57 -48.58
N CYS A 18 -24.33 -10.90 -49.72
CA CYS A 18 -25.49 -10.23 -50.28
C CYS A 18 -26.43 -11.26 -50.95
N ARG A 19 -27.69 -10.90 -51.05
CA ARG A 19 -28.69 -11.74 -51.70
C ARG A 19 -29.16 -11.11 -53.02
N VAL A 20 -29.12 -11.86 -54.07
CA VAL A 20 -29.58 -11.40 -55.37
C VAL A 20 -31.10 -11.25 -55.36
N ILE A 21 -31.61 -10.04 -55.68
CA ILE A 21 -33.05 -9.75 -55.84
C ILE A 21 -33.51 -9.95 -57.26
N ALA A 22 -32.74 -9.42 -58.21
CA ALA A 22 -33.00 -9.53 -59.62
C ALA A 22 -31.71 -9.43 -60.44
N VAL A 23 -31.66 -10.03 -61.58
CA VAL A 23 -30.58 -9.86 -62.57
C VAL A 23 -31.19 -9.28 -63.85
N GLU A 24 -30.66 -8.17 -64.28
CA GLU A 24 -31.18 -7.40 -65.49
C GLU A 24 -29.99 -7.13 -66.41
N ASP A 25 -30.30 -7.08 -67.72
CA ASP A 25 -29.30 -6.61 -68.67
C ASP A 25 -29.48 -5.09 -68.85
N LEU A 26 -28.54 -4.32 -68.49
CA LEU A 26 -28.52 -2.88 -68.65
C LEU A 26 -27.48 -2.52 -69.69
N TRP A 27 -28.01 -2.26 -70.94
CA TRP A 27 -27.23 -1.87 -72.11
C TRP A 27 -26.13 -2.87 -72.51
N GLY A 28 -26.43 -4.18 -72.39
CA GLY A 28 -25.50 -5.24 -72.75
C GLY A 28 -24.55 -5.65 -71.63
N LEU A 29 -24.72 -5.10 -70.40
CA LEU A 29 -23.96 -5.46 -69.23
C LEU A 29 -24.92 -6.16 -68.22
N PRO A 30 -24.65 -7.42 -67.88
CA PRO A 30 -25.43 -8.13 -66.85
C PRO A 30 -25.19 -7.47 -65.46
N THR A 31 -26.25 -6.94 -64.89
CA THR A 31 -26.27 -6.20 -63.63
C THR A 31 -27.20 -6.88 -62.64
N ALA A 32 -26.78 -7.15 -61.47
CA ALA A 32 -27.55 -7.71 -60.37
C ALA A 32 -27.98 -6.62 -59.38
N GLN A 33 -29.26 -6.64 -59.03
CA GLN A 33 -29.75 -5.92 -57.88
C GLN A 33 -29.59 -6.84 -56.65
N VAL A 34 -28.84 -6.41 -55.68
CA VAL A 34 -28.50 -7.23 -54.49
C VAL A 34 -28.87 -6.49 -53.21
N TRP A 35 -29.34 -7.24 -52.24
CA TRP A 35 -29.54 -6.77 -50.87
C TRP A 35 -28.30 -7.08 -50.03
N LEU A 36 -27.71 -6.04 -49.44
CA LEU A 36 -26.56 -6.12 -48.55
C LEU A 36 -27.06 -6.37 -47.13
N SER A 37 -26.75 -7.53 -46.55
CA SER A 37 -27.33 -7.97 -45.28
C SER A 37 -26.88 -7.18 -44.04
N ARG A 38 -25.65 -6.65 -44.05
CA ARG A 38 -25.11 -5.87 -42.90
C ARG A 38 -25.56 -4.41 -42.91
N ARG A 39 -25.86 -3.86 -44.09
CA ARG A 39 -26.22 -2.44 -44.27
C ARG A 39 -27.70 -2.22 -44.47
N ASP A 40 -28.47 -3.32 -44.57
CA ASP A 40 -29.90 -3.31 -44.94
C ASP A 40 -30.18 -2.40 -46.13
N ALA A 41 -29.33 -2.50 -47.17
CA ALA A 41 -29.37 -1.64 -48.33
C ALA A 41 -29.47 -2.47 -49.63
N VAL A 42 -30.24 -1.98 -50.57
CA VAL A 42 -30.34 -2.57 -51.91
C VAL A 42 -29.47 -1.76 -52.86
N VAL A 43 -28.50 -2.42 -53.50
CA VAL A 43 -27.58 -1.80 -54.47
C VAL A 43 -27.59 -2.54 -55.80
N ARG A 44 -27.18 -1.87 -56.88
CA ARG A 44 -26.97 -2.48 -58.17
C ARG A 44 -25.48 -2.63 -58.44
N LEU A 45 -25.06 -3.84 -58.82
CA LEU A 45 -23.67 -4.18 -59.08
C LEU A 45 -23.58 -4.97 -60.39
N PRO A 46 -22.50 -4.80 -61.18
CA PRO A 46 -22.16 -5.72 -62.24
C PRO A 46 -22.07 -7.15 -61.76
N VAL A 47 -22.61 -8.13 -62.48
CA VAL A 47 -22.54 -9.54 -62.07
C VAL A 47 -21.11 -10.03 -61.89
N GLU A 48 -20.14 -9.45 -62.60
CA GLU A 48 -18.71 -9.74 -62.48
C GLU A 48 -18.14 -9.37 -61.10
N ARG A 49 -18.83 -8.52 -60.33
CA ARG A 49 -18.44 -8.08 -58.98
C ARG A 49 -19.07 -8.95 -57.88
N LEU A 50 -19.73 -10.03 -58.29
CA LEU A 50 -20.31 -11.02 -57.41
C LEU A 50 -19.50 -12.32 -57.48
N GLN A 51 -19.16 -12.86 -56.32
CA GLN A 51 -18.62 -14.20 -56.21
C GLN A 51 -19.65 -15.14 -55.58
N THR A 52 -19.70 -16.39 -56.09
CA THR A 52 -20.45 -17.44 -55.40
C THR A 52 -19.93 -17.59 -54.00
N LEU A 53 -20.84 -17.61 -53.03
CA LEU A 53 -20.44 -18.14 -51.72
C LEU A 53 -20.03 -19.58 -51.99
N GLU A 54 -18.75 -19.89 -51.84
CA GLU A 54 -18.35 -21.29 -51.74
C GLU A 54 -19.28 -21.89 -50.67
N GLN A 55 -19.86 -23.06 -51.00
CA GLN A 55 -20.66 -23.79 -50.00
C GLN A 55 -19.73 -24.04 -48.84
N ALA A 56 -19.83 -23.19 -47.78
CA ALA A 56 -19.08 -23.38 -46.59
C ALA A 56 -19.37 -24.82 -46.14
N SER A 57 -18.33 -25.62 -45.99
CA SER A 57 -18.47 -26.92 -45.33
C SER A 57 -19.28 -26.69 -44.06
N PRO A 58 -20.29 -27.51 -43.76
CA PRO A 58 -21.14 -27.31 -42.61
C PRO A 58 -20.21 -27.07 -41.41
N ALA A 59 -20.38 -25.95 -40.70
CA ALA A 59 -19.53 -25.61 -39.56
C ALA A 59 -19.52 -26.80 -38.59
N SER A 60 -18.33 -27.21 -38.17
CA SER A 60 -18.21 -28.30 -37.21
C SER A 60 -18.88 -27.92 -35.89
N LEU A 61 -19.23 -28.90 -35.09
CA LEU A 61 -19.86 -28.66 -33.80
C LEU A 61 -18.94 -27.82 -32.88
N GLU A 62 -17.62 -27.98 -33.03
CA GLU A 62 -16.58 -27.24 -32.34
C GLU A 62 -16.55 -25.77 -32.78
N GLN A 63 -16.68 -25.51 -34.13
CA GLN A 63 -16.75 -24.14 -34.64
C GLN A 63 -18.01 -23.42 -34.16
N LEU A 64 -19.16 -24.07 -34.15
CA LEU A 64 -20.39 -23.50 -33.60
C LEU A 64 -20.27 -23.23 -32.10
N SER A 65 -19.67 -24.15 -31.36
CA SER A 65 -19.44 -24.00 -29.93
C SER A 65 -18.49 -22.84 -29.63
N PHE A 66 -17.41 -22.68 -30.39
CA PHE A 66 -16.47 -21.55 -30.29
C PHE A 66 -17.21 -20.22 -30.54
N VAL A 67 -17.95 -20.09 -31.63
CA VAL A 67 -18.67 -18.86 -31.96
C VAL A 67 -19.73 -18.52 -30.91
N ALA A 68 -20.46 -19.51 -30.42
CA ALA A 68 -21.46 -19.31 -29.36
C ALA A 68 -20.82 -18.86 -28.04
N ALA A 69 -19.71 -19.47 -27.67
CA ALA A 69 -18.97 -19.09 -26.46
C ALA A 69 -18.36 -17.66 -26.57
N ALA A 70 -17.75 -17.36 -27.74
CA ALA A 70 -17.23 -16.03 -28.02
C ALA A 70 -18.31 -14.95 -27.97
N ALA A 71 -19.49 -15.24 -28.59
CA ALA A 71 -20.63 -14.31 -28.57
C ALA A 71 -21.14 -14.06 -27.13
N ARG A 72 -21.17 -15.08 -26.25
CA ARG A 72 -21.55 -14.95 -24.86
C ARG A 72 -20.55 -14.12 -24.06
N ILE A 73 -19.26 -14.28 -24.34
CA ILE A 73 -18.21 -13.49 -23.75
C ILE A 73 -18.34 -12.03 -24.18
N LEU A 74 -18.51 -11.76 -25.46
CA LEU A 74 -18.71 -10.41 -26.01
C LEU A 74 -19.97 -9.72 -25.44
N ASP A 75 -21.06 -10.45 -25.33
CA ASP A 75 -22.32 -9.96 -24.75
C ASP A 75 -22.12 -9.55 -23.27
N ALA A 76 -21.34 -10.35 -22.49
CA ALA A 76 -21.01 -10.02 -21.12
C ALA A 76 -20.10 -8.78 -21.01
N PHE A 77 -19.20 -8.57 -21.97
CA PHE A 77 -18.36 -7.35 -22.02
C PHE A 77 -19.20 -6.09 -22.33
N GLU A 78 -20.20 -6.19 -23.19
CA GLU A 78 -20.98 -5.03 -23.62
C GLU A 78 -22.07 -4.62 -22.64
N HIS A 79 -22.66 -5.57 -21.90
CA HIS A 79 -23.93 -5.31 -21.24
C HIS A 79 -23.90 -5.25 -19.72
N ASP A 80 -22.98 -5.90 -18.97
CA ASP A 80 -23.15 -5.92 -17.52
C ASP A 80 -21.99 -6.37 -16.65
N ALA A 81 -21.05 -7.11 -17.16
CA ALA A 81 -20.12 -7.76 -16.25
C ALA A 81 -18.94 -6.84 -15.96
N LEU A 82 -18.71 -6.61 -14.68
CA LEU A 82 -17.40 -6.22 -14.19
C LEU A 82 -16.45 -7.41 -14.45
N VAL A 83 -15.57 -7.25 -15.42
CA VAL A 83 -14.76 -8.36 -15.96
C VAL A 83 -13.56 -8.66 -15.03
N ALA A 84 -12.93 -7.62 -14.48
CA ALA A 84 -11.80 -7.77 -13.59
C ALA A 84 -12.08 -8.72 -12.40
N PRO A 85 -13.24 -8.67 -11.72
CA PRO A 85 -13.56 -9.63 -10.68
C PRO A 85 -13.71 -11.06 -11.17
N LEU A 86 -14.04 -11.27 -12.42
CA LEU A 86 -14.25 -12.61 -13.00
C LEU A 86 -12.92 -13.27 -13.39
N GLU A 87 -11.90 -12.50 -13.67
CA GLU A 87 -10.62 -12.96 -14.23
C GLU A 87 -9.46 -12.97 -13.23
N GLY A 88 -9.47 -12.10 -12.22
CA GLY A 88 -8.42 -12.04 -11.19
C GLY A 88 -8.37 -13.29 -10.30
N SER A 89 -7.26 -13.58 -9.65
CA SER A 89 -7.14 -14.66 -8.66
C SER A 89 -7.83 -14.33 -7.32
N VAL A 90 -8.21 -13.08 -7.11
CA VAL A 90 -8.91 -12.60 -5.91
C VAL A 90 -10.41 -12.78 -6.06
N ILE A 91 -11.07 -13.34 -5.04
CA ILE A 91 -12.52 -13.28 -4.90
C ILE A 91 -12.82 -11.95 -4.18
N PRO A 92 -13.34 -10.93 -4.89
CA PRO A 92 -13.54 -9.63 -4.27
C PRO A 92 -14.65 -9.68 -3.23
N LEU A 93 -14.47 -8.90 -2.20
CA LEU A 93 -15.45 -8.72 -1.14
C LEU A 93 -16.55 -7.72 -1.55
N PRO A 94 -17.72 -7.73 -0.90
CA PRO A 94 -18.83 -6.86 -1.25
C PRO A 94 -18.47 -5.37 -1.37
N HIS A 95 -17.65 -4.83 -0.44
CA HIS A 95 -17.20 -3.43 -0.50
C HIS A 95 -16.26 -3.17 -1.68
N GLN A 96 -15.35 -4.09 -2.01
CA GLN A 96 -14.44 -3.96 -3.14
C GLN A 96 -15.19 -3.99 -4.48
N LEU A 97 -16.24 -4.81 -4.58
CA LEU A 97 -17.13 -4.82 -5.75
C LEU A 97 -17.92 -3.52 -5.86
N GLN A 98 -18.43 -3.01 -4.74
CA GLN A 98 -19.13 -1.72 -4.71
C GLN A 98 -18.20 -0.58 -5.12
N ALA A 99 -16.95 -0.58 -4.65
CA ALA A 99 -15.95 0.41 -5.05
C ALA A 99 -15.69 0.36 -6.56
N LEU A 100 -15.48 -0.85 -7.12
CA LEU A 100 -15.29 -1.04 -8.55
C LEU A 100 -16.53 -0.60 -9.35
N GLN A 101 -17.73 -1.04 -8.96
CA GLN A 101 -18.98 -0.68 -9.61
C GLN A 101 -19.18 0.83 -9.65
N ARG A 102 -18.92 1.50 -8.52
CA ARG A 102 -19.02 2.95 -8.43
C ARG A 102 -17.98 3.66 -9.28
N ALA A 103 -16.73 3.19 -9.28
CA ALA A 103 -15.66 3.75 -10.09
C ALA A 103 -15.97 3.65 -11.60
N MET A 104 -16.67 2.58 -12.02
CA MET A 104 -17.01 2.32 -13.41
C MET A 104 -18.39 2.86 -13.83
N SER A 105 -19.18 3.42 -12.91
CA SER A 105 -20.51 3.95 -13.20
C SER A 105 -20.51 5.36 -13.81
N GLY A 106 -19.39 6.08 -13.73
CA GLY A 106 -19.25 7.44 -14.24
C GLY A 106 -18.48 7.53 -15.55
N ASP A 107 -18.58 8.67 -16.22
CA ASP A 107 -17.85 8.94 -17.46
C ASP A 107 -16.33 9.11 -17.27
N ARG A 108 -15.92 9.42 -16.04
CA ARG A 108 -14.50 9.63 -15.66
C ARG A 108 -14.16 8.89 -14.39
N VAL A 109 -13.10 8.10 -14.41
CA VAL A 109 -12.58 7.40 -13.23
C VAL A 109 -11.60 8.34 -12.51
N ARG A 110 -12.14 9.21 -11.64
CA ARG A 110 -11.35 10.12 -10.80
C ARG A 110 -11.93 10.09 -9.39
N TYR A 111 -11.32 9.29 -8.51
CA TYR A 111 -11.86 9.01 -7.18
C TYR A 111 -10.78 9.01 -6.11
N LEU A 112 -11.19 9.34 -4.89
CA LEU A 112 -10.46 9.10 -3.68
C LEU A 112 -10.99 7.80 -3.03
N LEU A 113 -10.16 6.75 -3.01
CA LEU A 113 -10.42 5.51 -2.29
C LEU A 113 -10.00 5.73 -0.83
N ALA A 114 -11.00 5.88 0.04
CA ALA A 114 -10.82 6.31 1.43
C ALA A 114 -11.19 5.22 2.44
N ASP A 115 -11.11 3.96 2.04
CA ASP A 115 -11.36 2.80 2.88
C ASP A 115 -10.36 2.74 4.05
N GLU A 116 -10.82 2.28 5.20
CA GLU A 116 -9.97 2.16 6.39
C GLU A 116 -8.80 1.19 6.20
N VAL A 117 -7.78 1.33 7.05
CA VAL A 117 -6.58 0.48 7.01
C VAL A 117 -6.97 -1.00 7.13
N GLY A 118 -6.46 -1.84 6.22
CA GLY A 118 -6.69 -3.30 6.26
C GLY A 118 -7.89 -3.78 5.42
N LEU A 119 -8.67 -2.89 4.79
CA LEU A 119 -9.79 -3.25 3.90
C LEU A 119 -9.37 -3.62 2.48
N GLY A 120 -8.10 -3.39 2.12
CA GLY A 120 -7.55 -3.83 0.83
C GLY A 120 -7.70 -2.79 -0.29
N LYS A 121 -7.41 -1.51 -0.01
CA LYS A 121 -7.39 -0.43 -1.03
C LYS A 121 -6.54 -0.77 -2.26
N THR A 122 -5.41 -1.46 -2.08
CA THR A 122 -4.58 -1.96 -3.19
C THR A 122 -5.35 -2.92 -4.10
N ILE A 123 -6.20 -3.78 -3.51
CA ILE A 123 -7.05 -4.71 -4.27
C ILE A 123 -8.14 -3.94 -5.02
N GLU A 124 -8.77 -2.94 -4.41
CA GLU A 124 -9.75 -2.08 -5.09
C GLU A 124 -9.12 -1.36 -6.28
N ALA A 125 -7.97 -0.72 -6.06
CA ALA A 125 -7.24 -0.06 -7.14
C ALA A 125 -6.81 -1.06 -8.22
N GLY A 126 -6.35 -2.26 -7.85
CA GLY A 126 -6.01 -3.34 -8.77
C GLY A 126 -7.18 -3.79 -9.62
N LEU A 127 -8.37 -3.93 -9.02
CA LEU A 127 -9.62 -4.24 -9.75
C LEU A 127 -9.96 -3.14 -10.76
N ILE A 128 -9.84 -1.86 -10.37
CA ILE A 128 -10.12 -0.73 -11.26
C ILE A 128 -9.08 -0.65 -12.39
N ILE A 129 -7.78 -0.81 -12.08
CA ILE A 129 -6.70 -0.87 -13.08
C ILE A 129 -7.02 -1.95 -14.11
N ARG A 130 -7.36 -3.14 -13.63
CA ARG A 130 -7.65 -4.30 -14.46
C ARG A 130 -8.87 -4.06 -15.37
N GLU A 131 -9.95 -3.54 -14.79
CA GLU A 131 -11.18 -3.25 -15.54
C GLU A 131 -10.94 -2.23 -16.66
N LEU A 132 -10.21 -1.15 -16.38
CA LEU A 132 -9.86 -0.15 -17.38
C LEU A 132 -8.99 -0.73 -18.52
N LYS A 133 -8.05 -1.63 -18.16
CA LYS A 133 -7.18 -2.30 -19.15
C LYS A 133 -7.96 -3.25 -20.04
N VAL A 134 -8.78 -4.12 -19.46
CA VAL A 134 -9.59 -5.09 -20.21
C VAL A 134 -10.55 -4.38 -21.17
N ARG A 135 -11.11 -3.24 -20.77
CA ARG A 135 -11.95 -2.39 -21.64
C ARG A 135 -11.14 -1.59 -22.68
N GLY A 136 -9.81 -1.68 -22.65
CA GLY A 136 -8.93 -0.93 -23.56
C GLY A 136 -8.87 0.58 -23.28
N LEU A 137 -9.37 1.02 -22.12
CA LEU A 137 -9.43 2.42 -21.71
C LEU A 137 -8.09 2.91 -21.12
N ALA A 138 -7.28 2.01 -20.57
CA ALA A 138 -5.96 2.33 -20.04
C ALA A 138 -4.91 1.32 -20.53
N LYS A 139 -3.80 1.81 -21.07
CA LYS A 139 -2.63 1.03 -21.47
C LYS A 139 -1.41 1.40 -20.65
N ARG A 140 -1.26 2.69 -20.35
CA ARG A 140 -0.15 3.23 -19.59
C ARG A 140 -0.59 3.61 -18.17
N VAL A 141 -0.06 2.90 -17.17
CA VAL A 141 -0.45 3.05 -15.76
C VAL A 141 0.75 3.41 -14.93
N LEU A 142 0.62 4.47 -14.14
CA LEU A 142 1.61 4.90 -13.16
C LEU A 142 1.05 4.70 -11.73
N VAL A 143 1.83 4.06 -10.87
CA VAL A 143 1.58 4.00 -9.43
C VAL A 143 2.68 4.78 -8.71
N VAL A 144 2.30 5.76 -7.91
CA VAL A 144 3.19 6.54 -7.06
C VAL A 144 2.87 6.22 -5.60
N ALA A 145 3.84 5.68 -4.87
CA ALA A 145 3.64 5.21 -3.51
C ALA A 145 4.81 5.58 -2.58
N PRO A 146 4.64 5.55 -1.26
CA PRO A 146 5.74 5.65 -0.30
C PRO A 146 6.81 4.57 -0.53
N ALA A 147 8.06 4.86 -0.18
CA ALA A 147 9.19 3.96 -0.43
C ALA A 147 8.99 2.55 0.16
N GLY A 148 8.39 2.45 1.34
CA GLY A 148 8.09 1.16 2.00
C GLY A 148 7.03 0.31 1.28
N LEU A 149 6.18 0.92 0.43
CA LEU A 149 5.03 0.25 -0.20
C LEU A 149 5.25 -0.12 -1.68
N VAL A 150 6.25 0.46 -2.36
CA VAL A 150 6.45 0.23 -3.81
C VAL A 150 6.64 -1.25 -4.17
N SER A 151 7.35 -1.99 -3.33
CA SER A 151 7.59 -3.42 -3.52
C SER A 151 6.33 -4.26 -3.30
N GLN A 152 5.50 -3.87 -2.34
CA GLN A 152 4.21 -4.47 -2.09
C GLN A 152 3.28 -4.26 -3.28
N TRP A 153 3.22 -3.05 -3.84
CA TRP A 153 2.45 -2.75 -5.04
C TRP A 153 2.82 -3.66 -6.20
N VAL A 154 4.12 -3.77 -6.51
CA VAL A 154 4.59 -4.67 -7.58
C VAL A 154 4.18 -6.11 -7.31
N SER A 155 4.36 -6.60 -6.08
CA SER A 155 4.05 -7.99 -5.73
C SER A 155 2.54 -8.29 -5.71
N GLU A 156 1.71 -7.38 -5.19
CA GLU A 156 0.26 -7.58 -5.12
C GLU A 156 -0.39 -7.53 -6.50
N LEU A 157 0.05 -6.60 -7.37
CA LEU A 157 -0.45 -6.52 -8.74
C LEU A 157 -0.07 -7.75 -9.56
N ASP A 158 1.15 -8.26 -9.41
CA ASP A 158 1.60 -9.49 -10.05
C ASP A 158 0.82 -10.71 -9.52
N THR A 159 0.77 -10.89 -8.19
CA THR A 159 0.18 -12.08 -7.56
C THR A 159 -1.34 -12.16 -7.74
N HIS A 160 -2.04 -11.03 -7.63
CA HIS A 160 -3.50 -11.01 -7.58
C HIS A 160 -4.15 -10.72 -8.94
N PHE A 161 -3.44 -10.01 -9.80
CA PHE A 161 -4.00 -9.54 -11.08
C PHE A 161 -3.19 -9.98 -12.30
N ASN A 162 -2.08 -10.70 -12.12
CA ASN A 162 -1.15 -11.09 -13.19
C ASN A 162 -0.65 -9.87 -13.99
N GLU A 163 -0.42 -8.75 -13.27
CA GLU A 163 -0.01 -7.48 -13.86
C GLU A 163 1.44 -7.18 -13.54
N THR A 164 2.28 -7.14 -14.56
CA THR A 164 3.72 -6.89 -14.41
C THR A 164 4.02 -5.40 -14.39
N PHE A 165 4.32 -4.85 -13.23
CA PHE A 165 4.75 -3.48 -13.05
C PHE A 165 6.26 -3.39 -12.83
N HIS A 166 6.88 -2.38 -13.45
CA HIS A 166 8.31 -2.12 -13.33
C HIS A 166 8.58 -1.06 -12.26
N LEU A 167 9.40 -1.41 -11.25
CA LEU A 167 9.86 -0.45 -10.26
C LEU A 167 10.92 0.46 -10.89
N VAL A 168 10.57 1.73 -11.09
CA VAL A 168 11.46 2.74 -11.68
C VAL A 168 12.03 3.61 -10.58
N GLN A 169 13.37 3.59 -10.47
CA GLN A 169 14.13 4.43 -9.56
C GLN A 169 14.95 5.45 -10.36
N PRO A 170 14.61 6.75 -10.33
CA PRO A 170 15.30 7.77 -11.13
C PRO A 170 16.81 7.89 -10.82
N GLY A 171 17.26 7.42 -9.66
CA GLY A 171 18.68 7.32 -9.34
C GLY A 171 19.48 6.45 -10.31
N ASN A 172 18.83 5.51 -10.99
CA ASN A 172 19.43 4.57 -11.94
C ASN A 172 19.40 5.07 -13.40
N PHE A 173 18.81 6.23 -13.68
CA PHE A 173 18.64 6.72 -15.05
C PHE A 173 19.94 6.89 -15.83
N ALA A 174 21.03 7.30 -15.18
CA ALA A 174 22.33 7.40 -15.83
C ALA A 174 22.81 6.03 -16.35
N ALA A 175 22.67 4.98 -15.54
CA ALA A 175 23.02 3.61 -15.91
C ALA A 175 22.08 3.07 -17.01
N TRP A 176 20.79 3.38 -16.93
CA TRP A 176 19.83 2.97 -17.95
C TRP A 176 20.08 3.62 -19.30
N ARG A 177 20.39 4.91 -19.34
CA ARG A 177 20.77 5.61 -20.58
C ARG A 177 21.98 4.94 -21.25
N GLN A 178 22.98 4.58 -20.46
CA GLN A 178 24.17 3.89 -20.96
C GLN A 178 23.82 2.49 -21.49
N LEU A 179 22.98 1.73 -20.78
CA LEU A 179 22.58 0.37 -21.18
C LEU A 179 21.73 0.38 -22.45
N LEU A 180 20.80 1.32 -22.57
CA LEU A 180 19.86 1.42 -23.71
C LEU A 180 20.48 2.19 -24.90
N GLY A 181 21.62 2.85 -24.73
CA GLY A 181 22.24 3.66 -25.76
C GLY A 181 21.45 4.89 -26.15
N VAL A 182 20.62 5.44 -25.23
CA VAL A 182 19.71 6.56 -25.49
C VAL A 182 20.30 7.89 -25.03
N GLY A 183 19.93 8.97 -25.71
CA GLY A 183 20.44 10.32 -25.44
C GLY A 183 19.87 10.92 -24.14
N PRO A 184 20.48 12.04 -23.65
CA PRO A 184 20.03 12.74 -22.45
C PRO A 184 18.64 13.38 -22.59
N GLU A 185 18.17 13.59 -23.81
CA GLU A 185 16.89 14.21 -24.14
C GLU A 185 15.73 13.21 -24.17
N GLU A 186 16.04 11.89 -24.12
CA GLU A 186 15.01 10.87 -24.23
C GLU A 186 14.34 10.63 -22.88
N ASN A 187 13.00 10.63 -22.90
CA ASN A 187 12.16 10.41 -21.73
C ASN A 187 12.13 8.93 -21.37
N LEU A 188 12.86 8.53 -20.33
CA LEU A 188 12.98 7.15 -19.87
C LEU A 188 11.67 6.58 -19.26
N TRP A 189 10.76 7.43 -18.81
CA TRP A 189 9.46 6.99 -18.29
C TRP A 189 8.56 6.37 -19.37
N LYS A 190 8.87 6.59 -20.65
CA LYS A 190 8.13 5.98 -21.78
C LYS A 190 8.56 4.55 -22.11
N GLN A 191 9.61 4.03 -21.49
CA GLN A 191 10.15 2.69 -21.78
C GLN A 191 9.21 1.57 -21.31
N HIS A 192 8.42 1.81 -20.28
CA HIS A 192 7.48 0.84 -19.74
C HIS A 192 6.05 1.42 -19.70
N ASN A 193 5.07 0.56 -19.97
CA ASN A 193 3.67 0.96 -19.91
C ASN A 193 3.10 0.90 -18.49
N GLN A 194 3.69 0.10 -17.61
CA GLN A 194 3.24 -0.10 -16.24
C GLN A 194 4.41 0.16 -15.30
N VAL A 195 4.30 1.22 -14.52
CA VAL A 195 5.39 1.72 -13.68
C VAL A 195 4.93 1.94 -12.25
N VAL A 196 5.78 1.54 -11.29
CA VAL A 196 5.70 1.95 -9.89
C VAL A 196 6.92 2.81 -9.57
N CYS A 197 6.74 3.92 -8.88
CA CYS A 197 7.83 4.75 -8.39
C CYS A 197 7.56 5.31 -7.00
N THR A 198 8.62 5.81 -6.33
CA THR A 198 8.45 6.42 -5.01
C THR A 198 8.10 7.89 -5.12
N LEU A 199 7.17 8.36 -4.28
CA LEU A 199 6.72 9.75 -4.22
C LEU A 199 7.91 10.72 -4.03
N ASP A 200 8.80 10.44 -3.10
CA ASP A 200 9.91 11.32 -2.76
C ASP A 200 11.00 11.38 -3.84
N SER A 201 11.12 10.36 -4.68
CA SER A 201 12.11 10.35 -5.77
C SER A 201 11.72 11.20 -6.98
N VAL A 202 10.43 11.57 -7.08
CA VAL A 202 9.87 12.28 -8.24
C VAL A 202 9.35 13.68 -7.91
N LYS A 203 9.32 14.06 -6.63
CA LYS A 203 8.90 15.41 -6.22
C LYS A 203 9.87 16.45 -6.79
N PRO A 204 9.38 17.59 -7.33
CA PRO A 204 10.24 18.68 -7.77
C PRO A 204 10.94 19.35 -6.58
N MET A 205 12.08 19.96 -6.81
CA MET A 205 12.81 20.73 -5.80
C MET A 205 13.14 22.12 -6.30
N ASP A 206 13.13 23.10 -5.43
CA ASP A 206 13.46 24.48 -5.78
C ASP A 206 14.95 24.78 -5.62
N SER A 207 15.59 24.17 -4.63
CA SER A 207 17.04 24.32 -4.40
C SER A 207 17.61 23.12 -3.65
N ARG A 208 18.92 22.91 -3.81
CA ARG A 208 19.68 21.94 -3.01
C ARG A 208 21.07 22.48 -2.71
N ARG A 209 21.49 22.42 -1.46
CA ARG A 209 22.80 22.91 -1.03
C ARG A 209 23.93 22.25 -1.84
N GLY A 210 24.80 23.07 -2.42
CA GLY A 210 25.94 22.61 -3.24
C GLY A 210 25.59 22.28 -4.69
N TRP A 211 24.34 22.50 -5.14
CA TRP A 211 23.92 22.32 -6.51
C TRP A 211 23.78 23.66 -7.25
N SER A 212 24.17 23.67 -8.53
CA SER A 212 23.86 24.81 -9.41
C SER A 212 22.40 24.78 -9.86
N ALA A 213 21.88 25.93 -10.30
CA ALA A 213 20.54 26.02 -10.88
C ALA A 213 20.32 25.05 -12.05
N GLU A 214 21.36 24.80 -12.85
CA GLU A 214 21.32 23.85 -13.97
C GLU A 214 21.19 22.39 -13.48
N GLN A 215 21.82 22.04 -12.35
CA GLN A 215 21.70 20.71 -11.76
C GLN A 215 20.32 20.47 -11.20
N VAL A 216 19.73 21.48 -10.56
CA VAL A 216 18.34 21.43 -10.06
C VAL A 216 17.37 21.33 -11.24
N ALA A 217 17.56 22.12 -12.30
CA ALA A 217 16.71 22.05 -13.49
C ALA A 217 16.79 20.67 -14.17
N ARG A 218 17.99 20.09 -14.31
CA ARG A 218 18.14 18.73 -14.84
C ARG A 218 17.43 17.70 -13.97
N TYR A 219 17.56 17.79 -12.65
CA TYR A 219 16.90 16.90 -11.71
C TYR A 219 15.38 16.96 -11.87
N ASN A 220 14.80 18.17 -11.89
CA ASN A 220 13.36 18.36 -12.06
C ASN A 220 12.88 17.87 -13.41
N ARG A 221 13.63 18.13 -14.48
CA ARG A 221 13.29 17.63 -15.81
C ARG A 221 13.21 16.12 -15.85
N GLU A 222 14.26 15.42 -15.44
CA GLU A 222 14.34 13.95 -15.55
C GLU A 222 13.31 13.23 -14.64
N ARG A 223 13.02 13.80 -13.49
CA ARG A 223 12.20 13.14 -12.46
C ARG A 223 10.75 13.58 -12.43
N PHE A 224 10.48 14.85 -12.66
CA PHE A 224 9.15 15.42 -12.60
C PHE A 224 8.57 15.75 -13.99
N GLU A 225 9.24 16.58 -14.78
CA GLU A 225 8.68 17.02 -16.06
C GLU A 225 8.53 15.86 -17.05
N ASP A 226 9.54 14.99 -17.17
CA ASP A 226 9.50 13.82 -18.04
C ASP A 226 8.46 12.80 -17.56
N LEU A 227 8.28 12.65 -16.23
CA LEU A 227 7.23 11.80 -15.64
C LEU A 227 5.84 12.29 -16.03
N VAL A 228 5.56 13.59 -15.82
CA VAL A 228 4.27 14.20 -16.16
C VAL A 228 3.98 14.13 -17.66
N ASN A 229 5.01 14.31 -18.49
CA ASN A 229 4.90 14.27 -19.96
C ASN A 229 5.04 12.86 -20.56
N ALA A 230 5.02 11.82 -19.76
CA ALA A 230 5.14 10.45 -20.27
C ALA A 230 3.88 9.92 -20.98
N GLY A 231 2.73 10.55 -20.78
CA GLY A 231 1.45 10.19 -21.42
C GLY A 231 0.79 9.00 -20.73
N TRP A 232 0.49 9.14 -19.45
CA TRP A 232 -0.22 8.15 -18.65
C TRP A 232 -1.72 8.19 -18.92
N ASP A 233 -2.36 7.02 -19.05
CA ASP A 233 -3.81 6.90 -19.12
C ASP A 233 -4.42 6.90 -17.72
N LEU A 234 -3.77 6.23 -16.77
CA LEU A 234 -4.17 6.18 -15.37
C LEU A 234 -3.00 6.47 -14.44
N VAL A 235 -3.24 7.33 -13.46
CA VAL A 235 -2.32 7.58 -12.34
C VAL A 235 -2.99 7.13 -11.05
N VAL A 236 -2.26 6.37 -10.25
CA VAL A 236 -2.65 5.93 -8.90
C VAL A 236 -1.65 6.50 -7.90
N ILE A 237 -2.12 7.20 -6.88
CA ILE A 237 -1.26 7.80 -5.85
C ILE A 237 -1.67 7.25 -4.49
N ASP A 238 -0.77 6.49 -3.89
CA ASP A 238 -0.98 5.92 -2.55
C ASP A 238 -0.51 6.89 -1.47
N GLU A 239 -1.16 6.82 -0.29
CA GLU A 239 -1.02 7.77 0.81
C GLU A 239 -1.15 9.24 0.33
N ALA A 240 -2.15 9.48 -0.49
CA ALA A 240 -2.36 10.74 -1.20
C ALA A 240 -2.57 11.94 -0.27
N HIS A 241 -2.94 11.74 1.01
CA HIS A 241 -3.03 12.79 2.00
C HIS A 241 -1.72 13.59 2.14
N ARG A 242 -0.56 12.98 1.85
CA ARG A 242 0.75 13.65 1.85
C ARG A 242 0.88 14.72 0.77
N LEU A 243 0.01 14.73 -0.24
CA LEU A 243 0.02 15.73 -1.32
C LEU A 243 -0.73 17.02 -0.97
N GLY A 244 -1.64 16.98 0.01
CA GLY A 244 -2.44 18.14 0.41
C GLY A 244 -1.61 19.35 0.89
N GLY A 245 -0.42 19.08 1.46
CA GLY A 245 0.56 20.08 1.87
C GLY A 245 0.03 21.15 2.83
N SER A 246 0.93 22.00 3.31
CA SER A 246 0.57 23.20 4.09
C SER A 246 0.14 24.36 3.19
N SER A 247 0.54 24.36 1.92
CA SER A 247 0.19 25.34 0.89
C SER A 247 0.34 24.78 -0.51
N GLU A 248 -0.19 25.47 -1.51
CA GLU A 248 -0.08 25.12 -2.94
C GLU A 248 1.36 25.27 -3.51
N THR A 249 2.26 25.89 -2.77
CA THR A 249 3.66 26.09 -3.19
C THR A 249 4.57 24.95 -2.80
N VAL A 250 4.12 24.04 -1.95
CA VAL A 250 4.93 22.89 -1.49
C VAL A 250 5.20 21.92 -2.63
N ALA A 251 6.40 21.36 -2.67
CA ALA A 251 6.85 20.46 -3.73
C ALA A 251 5.93 19.24 -3.93
N ARG A 252 5.34 18.71 -2.86
CA ARG A 252 4.39 17.58 -2.93
C ARG A 252 3.07 17.97 -3.57
N TYR A 253 2.54 19.16 -3.26
CA TYR A 253 1.33 19.65 -3.92
C TYR A 253 1.55 19.84 -5.42
N ARG A 254 2.68 20.45 -5.82
CA ARG A 254 3.07 20.61 -7.24
C ARG A 254 3.19 19.28 -7.98
N LEU A 255 3.69 18.23 -7.28
CA LEU A 255 3.71 16.87 -7.84
C LEU A 255 2.29 16.36 -8.07
N GLY A 256 1.41 16.46 -7.06
CA GLY A 256 0.02 16.04 -7.16
C GLY A 256 -0.74 16.73 -8.29
N GLU A 257 -0.60 18.05 -8.40
CA GLU A 257 -1.20 18.86 -9.46
C GLU A 257 -0.71 18.44 -10.86
N GLY A 258 0.62 18.29 -11.04
CA GLY A 258 1.20 17.87 -12.31
C GLY A 258 0.71 16.47 -12.73
N LEU A 259 0.65 15.51 -11.80
CA LEU A 259 0.15 14.17 -12.07
C LEU A 259 -1.36 14.15 -12.35
N ALA A 260 -2.13 14.96 -11.64
CA ALA A 260 -3.59 15.08 -11.86
C ALA A 260 -3.94 15.62 -13.24
N GLN A 261 -3.09 16.52 -13.77
CA GLN A 261 -3.23 17.07 -15.13
C GLN A 261 -2.69 16.13 -16.21
N ALA A 262 -1.74 15.25 -15.86
CA ALA A 262 -1.07 14.37 -16.79
C ALA A 262 -1.92 13.18 -17.27
N SER A 263 -3.03 12.88 -16.60
CA SER A 263 -3.81 11.66 -16.84
C SER A 263 -5.32 11.92 -16.83
N PRO A 264 -6.08 11.32 -17.76
CA PRO A 264 -7.55 11.39 -17.75
C PRO A 264 -8.16 10.64 -16.55
N TYR A 265 -7.53 9.55 -16.09
CA TYR A 265 -7.99 8.76 -14.95
C TYR A 265 -7.04 8.91 -13.76
N LEU A 266 -7.61 9.12 -12.58
CA LEU A 266 -6.85 9.38 -11.35
C LEU A 266 -7.47 8.65 -10.16
N LEU A 267 -6.69 7.84 -9.47
CA LEU A 267 -7.06 7.24 -8.20
C LEU A 267 -6.14 7.76 -7.10
N LEU A 268 -6.73 8.37 -6.10
CA LEU A 268 -6.05 8.79 -4.88
C LEU A 268 -6.41 7.79 -3.78
N LEU A 269 -5.45 7.23 -3.08
CA LEU A 269 -5.66 6.29 -1.99
C LEU A 269 -5.20 6.92 -0.67
N SER A 270 -6.07 6.91 0.32
CA SER A 270 -5.72 7.34 1.68
C SER A 270 -6.71 6.76 2.68
N ALA A 271 -6.24 6.19 3.76
CA ALA A 271 -7.10 5.79 4.87
C ALA A 271 -7.58 6.99 5.70
N THR A 272 -6.81 8.07 5.70
CA THR A 272 -7.00 9.27 6.54
C THR A 272 -7.00 10.56 5.72
N PRO A 273 -7.95 10.74 4.77
CA PRO A 273 -7.87 11.84 3.80
C PRO A 273 -8.10 13.24 4.40
N HIS A 274 -8.89 13.36 5.46
CA HIS A 274 -9.28 14.67 6.01
C HIS A 274 -8.31 15.20 7.08
N GLN A 275 -7.64 14.37 7.84
CA GLN A 275 -6.66 14.71 8.89
C GLN A 275 -6.99 15.93 9.79
N GLY A 276 -8.27 16.30 9.89
CA GLY A 276 -8.69 17.49 10.63
C GLY A 276 -8.41 18.86 9.95
N LYS A 277 -7.88 18.87 8.71
CA LYS A 277 -7.55 20.08 7.94
C LYS A 277 -8.44 20.18 6.70
N THR A 278 -9.48 20.97 6.75
CA THR A 278 -10.44 21.14 5.64
C THR A 278 -9.77 21.69 4.38
N ASP A 279 -8.83 22.61 4.53
CA ASP A 279 -8.09 23.23 3.42
C ASP A 279 -7.18 22.22 2.69
N ALA A 280 -6.44 21.35 3.41
CA ALA A 280 -5.62 20.30 2.82
C ALA A 280 -6.49 19.23 2.13
N PHE A 281 -7.61 18.85 2.75
CA PHE A 281 -8.57 17.94 2.16
C PHE A 281 -9.23 18.50 0.90
N ARG A 282 -9.61 19.79 0.91
CA ARG A 282 -10.11 20.48 -0.29
C ARG A 282 -9.08 20.43 -1.42
N ARG A 283 -7.82 20.79 -1.14
CA ARG A 283 -6.74 20.70 -2.13
C ARG A 283 -6.58 19.30 -2.71
N LEU A 284 -6.71 18.27 -1.89
CA LEU A 284 -6.66 16.87 -2.34
C LEU A 284 -7.81 16.55 -3.31
N LEU A 285 -9.03 16.98 -3.01
CA LEU A 285 -10.19 16.78 -3.88
C LEU A 285 -10.13 17.62 -5.16
N CYS A 286 -9.52 18.80 -5.12
CA CYS A 286 -9.28 19.62 -6.31
C CYS A 286 -8.34 18.95 -7.33
N PHE A 287 -7.54 17.96 -6.94
CA PHE A 287 -6.83 17.12 -7.92
C PHE A 287 -7.78 16.25 -8.75
N LEU A 288 -8.91 15.83 -8.17
CA LEU A 288 -9.90 15.02 -8.87
C LEU A 288 -10.76 15.88 -9.80
N ASP A 289 -11.19 17.04 -9.31
CA ASP A 289 -11.97 18.03 -10.05
C ASP A 289 -11.65 19.45 -9.52
N PRO A 290 -10.93 20.27 -10.30
CA PRO A 290 -10.54 21.62 -9.88
C PRO A 290 -11.72 22.56 -9.57
N ASP A 291 -12.88 22.32 -10.17
CA ASP A 291 -14.06 23.17 -10.05
C ASP A 291 -15.03 22.71 -8.96
N ALA A 292 -14.82 21.51 -8.38
CA ALA A 292 -15.73 20.90 -7.42
C ALA A 292 -15.88 21.70 -6.11
N LEU A 293 -14.78 22.25 -5.60
CA LEU A 293 -14.70 22.86 -4.28
C LEU A 293 -13.96 24.20 -4.35
N PRO A 294 -14.64 25.29 -4.70
CA PRO A 294 -14.01 26.62 -4.88
C PRO A 294 -13.44 27.20 -3.59
N ASP A 295 -14.02 26.87 -2.44
CA ASP A 295 -13.59 27.36 -1.13
C ASP A 295 -13.83 26.31 -0.03
N ASP A 296 -13.31 26.57 1.19
CA ASP A 296 -13.43 25.63 2.31
C ASP A 296 -14.88 25.46 2.80
N SER A 297 -15.75 26.43 2.58
CA SER A 297 -17.17 26.34 2.94
C SER A 297 -17.96 25.43 1.99
N SER A 298 -17.44 25.20 0.80
CA SER A 298 -18.02 24.29 -0.20
C SER A 298 -17.76 22.80 0.11
N VAL A 299 -16.89 22.49 1.09
CA VAL A 299 -16.62 21.12 1.55
C VAL A 299 -17.82 20.61 2.35
N THR A 300 -18.84 20.16 1.66
CA THR A 300 -20.07 19.58 2.19
C THR A 300 -20.20 18.12 1.75
N ARG A 301 -21.00 17.34 2.48
CA ARG A 301 -21.24 15.92 2.14
C ARG A 301 -21.74 15.75 0.70
N GLU A 302 -22.64 16.60 0.26
CA GLU A 302 -23.22 16.55 -1.08
C GLU A 302 -22.16 16.78 -2.17
N ASN A 303 -21.25 17.73 -1.96
CA ASN A 303 -20.21 18.09 -2.91
C ASN A 303 -19.03 17.09 -2.90
N VAL A 304 -18.75 16.46 -1.76
CA VAL A 304 -17.65 15.49 -1.58
C VAL A 304 -18.06 14.08 -2.01
N ALA A 305 -19.30 13.69 -1.73
CA ALA A 305 -19.78 12.34 -2.00
C ALA A 305 -19.56 11.81 -3.43
N PRO A 306 -19.64 12.60 -4.50
CA PRO A 306 -19.37 12.13 -5.86
C PRO A 306 -17.93 11.63 -6.08
N TYR A 307 -16.96 12.14 -5.33
CA TYR A 307 -15.53 11.90 -5.53
C TYR A 307 -14.92 10.88 -4.57
N VAL A 308 -15.62 10.49 -3.49
CA VAL A 308 -15.06 9.65 -2.43
C VAL A 308 -15.77 8.30 -2.37
N ILE A 309 -15.00 7.24 -2.34
CA ILE A 309 -15.43 5.86 -2.09
C ILE A 309 -14.84 5.47 -0.73
N ARG A 310 -15.70 5.16 0.26
CA ARG A 310 -15.27 4.83 1.61
C ARG A 310 -16.13 3.73 2.23
N THR A 311 -15.46 2.74 2.79
CA THR A 311 -16.03 1.70 3.64
C THR A 311 -15.35 1.71 5.02
N GLU A 312 -16.14 1.53 6.08
CA GLU A 312 -15.67 1.41 7.45
C GLU A 312 -15.52 -0.07 7.82
N LYS A 313 -14.49 -0.45 8.58
CA LYS A 313 -14.26 -1.84 9.04
C LYS A 313 -15.49 -2.49 9.68
N ARG A 314 -16.20 -1.73 10.50
CA ARG A 314 -17.42 -2.22 11.18
C ARG A 314 -18.57 -2.58 10.23
N ARG A 315 -18.56 -2.06 9.01
CA ARG A 315 -19.57 -2.32 7.96
C ARG A 315 -19.11 -3.38 6.97
N ALA A 316 -17.83 -3.70 6.97
CA ALA A 316 -17.26 -4.66 6.05
C ALA A 316 -17.73 -6.09 6.37
N ILE A 317 -18.34 -6.74 5.37
CA ILE A 317 -18.92 -8.07 5.46
C ILE A 317 -18.34 -9.00 4.41
N ASN A 318 -18.42 -10.31 4.69
CA ASN A 318 -18.08 -11.34 3.74
C ASN A 318 -19.25 -11.63 2.77
N ASP A 319 -19.09 -12.61 1.90
CA ASP A 319 -20.10 -13.09 0.93
C ASP A 319 -21.36 -13.72 1.60
N LYS A 320 -21.29 -14.04 2.89
CA LYS A 320 -22.41 -14.56 3.69
C LYS A 320 -23.11 -13.46 4.48
N GLY A 321 -22.60 -12.23 4.48
CA GLY A 321 -23.12 -11.12 5.28
C GLY A 321 -22.60 -11.08 6.72
N GLU A 322 -21.57 -11.86 7.06
CA GLU A 322 -20.94 -11.85 8.38
C GLU A 322 -19.85 -10.79 8.45
N PRO A 323 -19.62 -10.14 9.61
CA PRO A 323 -18.53 -9.18 9.79
C PRO A 323 -17.17 -9.77 9.43
N LEU A 324 -16.35 -9.00 8.71
CA LEU A 324 -15.00 -9.43 8.30
C LEU A 324 -13.96 -9.37 9.42
N PHE A 325 -14.18 -8.50 10.40
CA PHE A 325 -13.22 -8.28 11.47
C PHE A 325 -13.78 -8.77 12.81
N GLN A 326 -12.94 -9.43 13.56
CA GLN A 326 -13.21 -9.84 14.92
C GLN A 326 -12.83 -8.73 15.90
N PRO A 327 -13.49 -8.62 17.10
CA PRO A 327 -13.01 -7.72 18.14
C PRO A 327 -11.57 -8.04 18.52
N ARG A 328 -10.74 -7.01 18.65
CA ARG A 328 -9.35 -7.17 19.09
C ARG A 328 -9.22 -6.91 20.60
N HIS A 329 -8.21 -7.52 21.22
CA HIS A 329 -7.83 -7.27 22.60
C HIS A 329 -6.50 -6.52 22.66
N THR A 330 -6.55 -5.28 23.13
CA THR A 330 -5.35 -4.46 23.40
C THR A 330 -5.13 -4.38 24.91
N GLN A 331 -3.91 -4.66 25.37
CA GLN A 331 -3.56 -4.65 26.79
C GLN A 331 -2.24 -3.89 27.01
N LEU A 332 -2.24 -2.98 27.98
CA LEU A 332 -1.01 -2.37 28.50
C LEU A 332 -0.39 -3.33 29.52
N VAL A 333 0.86 -3.72 29.28
CA VAL A 333 1.66 -4.56 30.16
C VAL A 333 2.66 -3.68 30.92
N SER A 334 2.34 -3.39 32.16
CA SER A 334 3.20 -2.63 33.05
C SER A 334 4.33 -3.53 33.56
N VAL A 335 5.58 -3.14 33.30
CA VAL A 335 6.79 -3.88 33.67
C VAL A 335 7.40 -3.25 34.90
N ALA A 336 7.30 -3.97 36.03
CA ALA A 336 7.86 -3.52 37.30
C ALA A 336 9.39 -3.57 37.31
N TRP A 337 10.02 -2.56 37.92
CA TRP A 337 11.43 -2.61 38.20
C TRP A 337 11.72 -3.74 39.21
N ALA A 338 12.65 -4.63 38.88
CA ALA A 338 12.97 -5.74 39.74
C ALA A 338 13.49 -5.21 41.11
N SER A 339 12.77 -5.49 42.18
CA SER A 339 13.07 -5.01 43.56
C SER A 339 14.47 -5.40 44.01
N ALA A 340 15.05 -6.47 43.48
CA ALA A 340 16.41 -6.93 43.78
C ALA A 340 17.53 -6.27 42.93
N ARG A 341 17.14 -5.45 41.90
CA ARG A 341 18.09 -4.83 40.98
C ARG A 341 17.71 -3.36 40.79
N LEU A 342 18.28 -2.48 41.56
CA LEU A 342 18.02 -1.03 41.50
C LEU A 342 18.78 -0.33 40.36
N GLU A 343 19.81 -0.96 39.80
CA GLU A 343 20.69 -0.33 38.80
C GLU A 343 20.01 0.11 37.54
N PRO A 344 19.10 -0.67 36.92
CA PRO A 344 18.40 -0.22 35.71
C PRO A 344 17.55 1.03 35.96
N ARG A 345 16.90 1.13 37.12
CA ARG A 345 16.15 2.33 37.50
C ARG A 345 17.08 3.53 37.74
N VAL A 346 18.20 3.32 38.43
CA VAL A 346 19.20 4.38 38.63
C VAL A 346 19.77 4.86 37.29
N LEU A 347 20.00 3.96 36.35
CA LEU A 347 20.42 4.33 35.01
C LEU A 347 19.35 5.17 34.30
N TYR A 348 18.07 4.76 34.37
CA TYR A 348 16.96 5.52 33.80
C TYR A 348 16.88 6.93 34.39
N ASP A 349 16.93 7.05 35.72
CA ASP A 349 16.87 8.34 36.41
C ASP A 349 18.07 9.25 36.03
N ALA A 350 19.27 8.66 35.95
CA ALA A 350 20.49 9.40 35.59
C ALA A 350 20.45 9.88 34.11
N VAL A 351 20.01 9.03 33.21
CA VAL A 351 19.84 9.42 31.78
C VAL A 351 18.75 10.48 31.64
N THR A 352 17.64 10.35 32.38
CA THR A 352 16.56 11.34 32.35
C THR A 352 17.03 12.71 32.82
N GLU A 353 17.90 12.76 33.86
CA GLU A 353 18.50 14.02 34.32
C GLU A 353 19.48 14.61 33.30
N TYR A 354 20.34 13.78 32.71
CA TYR A 354 21.23 14.19 31.62
C TYR A 354 20.43 14.77 30.43
N VAL A 355 19.34 14.12 30.04
CA VAL A 355 18.44 14.60 29.00
C VAL A 355 17.83 15.95 29.35
N ARG A 356 17.35 16.10 30.59
CA ARG A 356 16.72 17.34 31.07
C ARG A 356 17.70 18.52 31.06
N GLU A 357 18.91 18.32 31.63
CA GLU A 357 19.94 19.37 31.66
C GLU A 357 20.44 19.71 30.26
N GLY A 358 20.72 18.67 29.44
CA GLY A 358 21.17 18.84 28.06
C GLY A 358 20.16 19.54 27.15
N TYR A 359 18.89 19.21 27.26
CA TYR A 359 17.83 19.86 26.51
C TYR A 359 17.67 21.33 26.91
N ASN A 360 17.67 21.62 28.20
CA ASN A 360 17.59 22.99 28.70
C ASN A 360 18.83 23.85 28.30
N GLN A 361 20.01 23.25 28.20
CA GLN A 361 21.20 23.91 27.67
C GLN A 361 21.05 24.13 26.14
N ALA A 362 20.59 23.14 25.40
CA ALA A 362 20.38 23.24 23.97
C ALA A 362 19.37 24.35 23.60
N LEU A 363 18.31 24.52 24.38
CA LEU A 363 17.35 25.62 24.21
C LEU A 363 18.00 26.99 24.44
N ARG A 364 18.79 27.15 25.51
CA ARG A 364 19.49 28.41 25.80
C ARG A 364 20.51 28.76 24.73
N ASP A 365 21.21 27.77 24.22
CA ASP A 365 22.28 27.92 23.21
C ASP A 365 21.74 27.94 21.77
N LYS A 366 20.41 27.83 21.58
CA LYS A 366 19.71 27.76 20.27
C LYS A 366 20.25 26.63 19.38
N GLN A 367 20.33 25.43 19.93
CA GLN A 367 20.86 24.22 19.26
C GLN A 367 19.78 23.14 19.13
N PRO A 368 18.84 23.24 18.20
CA PRO A 368 17.72 22.30 18.10
C PRO A 368 18.18 20.85 17.89
N ALA A 369 19.24 20.61 17.13
CA ALA A 369 19.76 19.27 16.88
C ALA A 369 20.27 18.56 18.15
N VAL A 370 20.86 19.29 19.11
CA VAL A 370 21.24 18.73 20.42
C VAL A 370 19.99 18.42 21.24
N GLY A 371 18.98 19.28 21.20
CA GLY A 371 17.69 19.02 21.81
C GLY A 371 17.04 17.73 21.29
N PHE A 372 17.05 17.50 19.99
CA PHE A 372 16.55 16.26 19.39
C PHE A 372 17.35 15.04 19.83
N LEU A 373 18.69 15.13 19.93
CA LEU A 373 19.51 14.05 20.45
C LEU A 373 19.11 13.68 21.89
N MET A 374 18.87 14.67 22.76
CA MET A 374 18.42 14.43 24.13
C MET A 374 17.09 13.66 24.17
N ILE A 375 16.14 14.06 23.33
CA ILE A 375 14.84 13.37 23.19
C ILE A 375 15.04 11.89 22.79
N LEU A 376 15.94 11.63 21.84
CA LEU A 376 16.23 10.25 21.43
C LEU A 376 16.91 9.44 22.53
N MET A 377 17.79 10.05 23.31
CA MET A 377 18.42 9.38 24.47
C MET A 377 17.38 8.93 25.49
N GLN A 378 16.32 9.73 25.71
CA GLN A 378 15.19 9.35 26.58
C GLN A 378 14.45 8.13 26.02
N ARG A 379 14.16 8.10 24.72
CA ARG A 379 13.50 6.95 24.07
C ARG A 379 14.35 5.68 24.12
N LEU A 380 15.66 5.82 23.99
CA LEU A 380 16.59 4.70 24.03
C LEU A 380 16.68 4.05 25.42
N VAL A 381 16.70 4.85 26.50
CA VAL A 381 16.78 4.30 27.86
C VAL A 381 15.50 3.57 28.28
N THR A 382 14.34 3.94 27.71
CA THR A 382 13.06 3.22 27.93
C THR A 382 12.92 2.01 27.03
N SER A 383 13.67 1.96 25.92
CA SER A 383 13.71 0.80 25.03
C SER A 383 14.54 -0.33 25.66
N SER A 384 15.86 -0.15 25.79
CA SER A 384 16.72 -1.15 26.42
C SER A 384 18.05 -0.56 26.90
N THR A 385 18.67 -1.25 27.85
CA THR A 385 20.03 -0.93 28.29
C THR A 385 21.05 -1.01 27.14
N ALA A 386 20.90 -1.96 26.23
CA ALA A 386 21.74 -2.10 25.04
C ALA A 386 21.62 -0.91 24.08
N ALA A 387 20.41 -0.39 23.87
CA ALA A 387 20.19 0.75 23.00
C ALA A 387 20.83 2.03 23.52
N ILE A 388 20.61 2.36 24.80
CA ILE A 388 21.23 3.56 25.39
C ILE A 388 22.75 3.43 25.48
N ARG A 389 23.30 2.25 25.82
CA ARG A 389 24.73 1.99 25.82
C ARG A 389 25.36 2.27 24.46
N THR A 390 24.79 1.70 23.41
CA THR A 390 25.29 1.86 22.02
C THR A 390 25.29 3.33 21.60
N ALA A 391 24.25 4.08 21.95
CA ALA A 391 24.17 5.50 21.65
C ALA A 391 25.19 6.33 22.42
N LEU A 392 25.40 6.05 23.73
CA LEU A 392 26.42 6.71 24.55
C LEU A 392 27.83 6.40 24.04
N GLU A 393 28.14 5.16 23.67
CA GLU A 393 29.41 4.78 23.04
C GLU A 393 29.69 5.57 21.78
N ARG A 394 28.68 5.66 20.91
CA ARG A 394 28.80 6.41 19.64
C ARG A 394 28.98 7.92 19.93
N ARG A 395 28.20 8.47 20.86
CA ARG A 395 28.34 9.89 21.26
C ARG A 395 29.73 10.18 21.80
N LEU A 396 30.27 9.32 22.66
CA LEU A 396 31.62 9.47 23.20
C LEU A 396 32.66 9.44 22.08
N GLN A 397 32.58 8.51 21.13
CA GLN A 397 33.47 8.45 19.98
C GLN A 397 33.44 9.76 19.18
N VAL A 398 32.26 10.33 18.93
CA VAL A 398 32.10 11.60 18.21
C VAL A 398 32.74 12.77 18.96
N LEU A 399 32.60 12.81 20.31
CA LEU A 399 33.25 13.82 21.18
C LEU A 399 34.78 13.71 21.18
N GLU A 400 35.35 12.54 20.86
CA GLU A 400 36.78 12.29 20.79
C GLU A 400 37.41 12.61 19.42
N LEU A 401 36.61 12.73 18.34
CA LEU A 401 37.10 12.95 16.99
C LEU A 401 37.61 14.37 16.75
N PRO A 402 38.74 14.53 16.03
CA PRO A 402 39.26 15.84 15.64
C PRO A 402 38.29 16.64 14.78
N THR A 403 38.32 17.95 14.91
CA THR A 403 37.38 18.94 14.38
C THR A 403 37.16 18.97 12.85
N GLY A 404 37.68 18.04 12.06
CA GLY A 404 37.64 18.05 10.59
C GLY A 404 36.95 16.85 9.92
N GLN A 405 36.52 15.83 10.65
CA GLN A 405 36.11 14.55 10.06
C GLN A 405 34.59 14.29 10.00
N LEU A 406 33.78 15.16 10.57
CA LEU A 406 32.32 14.97 10.64
C LEU A 406 31.57 15.97 9.78
N THR A 407 30.46 15.53 9.19
CA THR A 407 29.57 16.38 8.40
C THR A 407 28.83 17.37 9.33
N LEU A 408 28.77 18.64 8.94
CA LEU A 408 27.97 19.64 9.64
C LEU A 408 26.48 19.31 9.50
N PHE A 409 25.75 19.29 10.60
CA PHE A 409 24.31 19.19 10.60
C PHE A 409 23.73 20.49 9.99
N GLY A 410 22.87 20.37 8.97
CA GLY A 410 22.24 21.53 8.32
C GLY A 410 21.19 22.17 9.20
N GLU A 411 21.05 23.52 9.15
CA GLU A 411 20.02 24.26 9.90
C GLU A 411 18.57 23.99 9.38
N ASP A 412 18.44 23.41 8.16
CA ASP A 412 17.16 23.15 7.47
C ASP A 412 16.65 21.72 7.70
N VAL A 413 16.48 21.30 8.95
CA VAL A 413 16.06 19.91 9.29
C VAL A 413 14.54 19.80 9.53
N GLY A 414 13.76 20.83 9.23
CA GLY A 414 12.38 20.95 9.74
C GLY A 414 11.38 19.90 9.21
N GLU A 415 11.23 19.77 7.91
CA GLU A 415 10.17 18.92 7.31
C GLU A 415 10.63 17.47 7.10
N ASP A 416 11.85 17.25 6.62
CA ASP A 416 12.37 15.90 6.37
C ASP A 416 12.63 15.10 7.68
N TRP A 417 12.84 15.79 8.81
CA TRP A 417 13.13 15.17 10.11
C TRP A 417 11.93 14.42 10.71
N ALA A 418 10.74 14.96 10.57
CA ALA A 418 9.53 14.36 11.11
C ALA A 418 9.16 13.03 10.43
N GLU A 419 9.67 12.82 9.22
CA GLU A 419 9.42 11.62 8.42
C GLU A 419 10.41 10.47 8.71
N LEU A 420 11.59 10.80 9.26
CA LEU A 420 12.59 9.79 9.61
C LEU A 420 12.11 8.95 10.80
N GLU A 421 12.40 7.67 10.77
CA GLU A 421 12.13 6.79 11.90
C GLU A 421 13.20 6.91 13.00
N GLY A 422 12.85 6.46 14.22
CA GLY A 422 13.69 6.61 15.39
C GLY A 422 15.14 6.16 15.19
N GLN A 423 15.36 5.04 14.48
CA GLN A 423 16.71 4.56 14.15
C GLN A 423 17.44 5.46 13.16
N GLU A 424 16.78 5.92 12.11
CA GLU A 424 17.36 6.82 11.09
C GLU A 424 17.66 8.19 11.66
N GLN A 425 16.76 8.71 12.50
CA GLN A 425 16.98 9.94 13.26
C GLN A 425 18.24 9.83 14.12
N LEU A 426 18.37 8.71 14.83
CA LEU A 426 19.53 8.45 15.70
C LEU A 426 20.84 8.40 14.93
N GLU A 427 20.88 7.64 13.83
CA GLU A 427 22.07 7.52 12.98
C GLU A 427 22.47 8.86 12.38
N THR A 428 21.52 9.65 11.93
CA THR A 428 21.76 10.98 11.37
C THR A 428 22.38 11.91 12.41
N LEU A 429 21.84 11.95 13.64
CA LEU A 429 22.37 12.80 14.71
C LEU A 429 23.72 12.31 15.26
N LEU A 430 23.86 11.01 15.49
CA LEU A 430 25.11 10.45 16.01
C LEU A 430 26.27 10.51 15.02
N ASN A 431 25.98 10.55 13.72
CA ASN A 431 27.01 10.73 12.69
C ASN A 431 27.28 12.20 12.36
N SER A 432 26.55 13.14 12.95
CA SER A 432 26.69 14.57 12.74
C SER A 432 27.54 15.22 13.80
N ARG A 433 28.22 16.31 13.43
CA ARG A 433 29.00 17.12 14.37
C ARG A 433 28.05 18.03 15.15
N LEU A 434 27.65 17.60 16.34
CA LEU A 434 26.90 18.40 17.29
C LEU A 434 27.85 19.03 18.31
N LYS A 435 27.55 20.27 18.72
CA LYS A 435 28.34 20.96 19.73
C LYS A 435 28.26 20.22 21.05
N GLU A 436 29.41 20.10 21.74
CA GLU A 436 29.53 19.50 23.06
C GLU A 436 28.82 20.38 24.11
N LEU A 437 28.05 19.73 24.98
CA LEU A 437 27.47 20.37 26.15
C LEU A 437 28.56 20.56 27.25
N LYS A 438 28.31 21.42 28.21
CA LYS A 438 29.25 21.65 29.31
C LYS A 438 29.40 20.36 30.15
N ASN A 439 30.62 19.85 30.28
CA ASN A 439 30.97 18.60 30.98
C ASN A 439 30.39 17.32 30.39
N GLU A 440 29.83 17.35 29.18
CA GLU A 440 29.12 16.23 28.55
C GLU A 440 29.96 14.96 28.49
N ARG A 441 31.26 15.07 28.15
CA ARG A 441 32.15 13.92 28.07
C ARG A 441 32.22 13.11 29.35
N ALA A 442 32.42 13.77 30.50
CA ALA A 442 32.50 13.11 31.79
C ALA A 442 31.16 12.45 32.18
N GLU A 443 30.03 13.09 31.89
CA GLU A 443 28.70 12.57 32.13
C GLU A 443 28.43 11.35 31.27
N VAL A 444 28.72 11.40 29.97
CA VAL A 444 28.56 10.28 29.04
C VAL A 444 29.43 9.08 29.45
N GLU A 445 30.68 9.30 29.91
CA GLU A 445 31.55 8.24 30.42
C GLU A 445 30.97 7.57 31.70
N LEU A 446 30.38 8.35 32.61
CA LEU A 446 29.72 7.83 33.81
C LEU A 446 28.45 7.01 33.45
N LEU A 447 27.59 7.54 32.57
CA LEU A 447 26.38 6.86 32.11
C LEU A 447 26.72 5.57 31.37
N LEU A 448 27.73 5.60 30.51
CA LEU A 448 28.22 4.43 29.79
C LEU A 448 28.73 3.34 30.75
N SER A 449 29.51 3.74 31.78
CA SER A 449 29.95 2.82 32.82
C SER A 449 28.79 2.21 33.59
N ALA A 450 27.74 2.98 33.86
CA ALA A 450 26.51 2.49 34.51
C ALA A 450 25.75 1.50 33.60
N ALA A 451 25.58 1.82 32.33
CA ALA A 451 24.92 0.96 31.36
C ALA A 451 25.64 -0.41 31.20
N ARG A 452 26.96 -0.39 31.07
CA ARG A 452 27.79 -1.62 31.03
C ARG A 452 27.67 -2.47 32.29
N ARG A 453 27.57 -1.84 33.47
CA ARG A 453 27.33 -2.58 34.72
C ARG A 453 25.94 -3.22 34.75
N CYS A 454 24.92 -2.54 34.26
CA CYS A 454 23.56 -3.11 34.15
C CYS A 454 23.56 -4.35 33.27
N GLU A 455 24.15 -4.30 32.06
CA GLU A 455 24.23 -5.46 31.15
C GLU A 455 25.04 -6.62 31.76
N ALA A 456 26.15 -6.35 32.42
CA ALA A 456 26.98 -7.40 33.04
C ALA A 456 26.26 -8.18 34.16
N ARG A 457 25.19 -7.65 34.73
CA ARG A 457 24.43 -8.27 35.82
C ARG A 457 23.26 -9.15 35.38
N GLY A 458 22.98 -9.22 34.09
CA GLY A 458 22.01 -10.14 33.56
C GLY A 458 21.05 -9.53 32.56
N ILE A 459 20.00 -10.27 32.27
CA ILE A 459 18.99 -9.92 31.23
C ILE A 459 18.28 -8.61 31.61
N ASP A 460 18.01 -7.78 30.61
CA ASP A 460 17.18 -6.57 30.74
C ASP A 460 15.80 -6.90 31.34
N VAL A 461 15.30 -6.01 32.20
CA VAL A 461 14.05 -6.24 32.96
C VAL A 461 12.85 -6.39 32.01
N LYS A 462 12.78 -5.56 30.97
CA LYS A 462 11.73 -5.66 29.95
C LYS A 462 11.86 -6.95 29.14
N ALA A 463 13.09 -7.38 28.82
CA ALA A 463 13.30 -8.63 28.10
C ALA A 463 12.92 -9.87 28.95
N GLN A 464 13.13 -9.83 30.26
CA GLN A 464 12.64 -10.89 31.15
C GLN A 464 11.11 -10.92 31.19
N ALA A 465 10.46 -9.78 31.33
CA ALA A 465 8.99 -9.69 31.28
C ALA A 465 8.42 -10.18 29.94
N LEU A 466 9.13 -9.91 28.84
CA LEU A 466 8.76 -10.43 27.52
C LEU A 466 8.76 -11.97 27.48
N LEU A 467 9.83 -12.60 27.99
CA LEU A 467 9.93 -14.06 28.07
C LEU A 467 8.80 -14.67 28.89
N ASP A 468 8.52 -14.08 30.06
CA ASP A 468 7.43 -14.54 30.94
C ASP A 468 6.05 -14.40 30.24
N THR A 469 5.86 -13.31 29.52
CA THR A 469 4.62 -13.05 28.75
C THR A 469 4.46 -14.04 27.60
N ILE A 470 5.51 -14.31 26.81
CA ILE A 470 5.45 -15.30 25.72
C ILE A 470 5.08 -16.67 26.27
N GLN A 471 5.71 -17.10 27.36
CA GLN A 471 5.39 -18.37 28.01
C GLN A 471 3.95 -18.43 28.54
N GLN A 472 3.45 -17.32 29.05
CA GLN A 472 2.06 -17.23 29.50
C GLN A 472 1.09 -17.36 28.33
N LEU A 473 1.33 -16.63 27.23
CA LEU A 473 0.55 -16.71 26.01
C LEU A 473 0.51 -18.11 25.42
N GLN A 474 1.65 -18.80 25.36
CA GLN A 474 1.73 -20.19 24.90
C GLN A 474 0.90 -21.15 25.75
N ARG A 475 0.86 -20.93 27.08
CA ARG A 475 0.02 -21.72 27.99
C ARG A 475 -1.46 -21.41 27.84
N ASP A 476 -1.82 -20.13 27.72
CA ASP A 476 -3.22 -19.69 27.58
C ASP A 476 -3.85 -20.22 26.28
N GLU A 477 -3.10 -20.25 25.20
CA GLU A 477 -3.55 -20.73 23.89
C GLU A 477 -3.27 -22.23 23.67
N ASN A 478 -2.59 -22.87 24.61
CA ASN A 478 -2.14 -24.27 24.52
C ASN A 478 -1.38 -24.56 23.20
N ASP A 479 -0.61 -23.57 22.73
CA ASP A 479 0.18 -23.67 21.52
C ASP A 479 1.66 -23.34 21.82
N PRO A 480 2.53 -24.34 21.97
CA PRO A 480 3.96 -24.11 22.18
C PRO A 480 4.67 -23.51 20.97
N ALA A 481 4.07 -23.59 19.77
CA ALA A 481 4.60 -23.00 18.54
C ALA A 481 3.95 -21.65 18.18
N LEU A 482 3.24 -21.03 19.12
CA LEU A 482 2.57 -19.77 18.95
C LEU A 482 3.47 -18.72 18.28
N LYS A 483 3.03 -18.18 17.15
CA LYS A 483 3.76 -17.16 16.43
C LYS A 483 3.55 -15.79 17.06
N VAL A 484 4.64 -15.06 17.24
CA VAL A 484 4.64 -13.72 17.87
C VAL A 484 5.34 -12.71 16.96
N LEU A 485 4.66 -11.62 16.67
CA LEU A 485 5.22 -10.44 16.02
C LEU A 485 5.63 -9.43 17.09
N LEU A 486 6.92 -9.11 17.13
CA LEU A 486 7.49 -8.19 18.11
C LEU A 486 7.99 -6.93 17.44
N PHE A 487 7.56 -5.76 17.89
CA PHE A 487 8.02 -4.47 17.40
C PHE A 487 8.94 -3.76 18.41
N THR A 488 10.02 -3.20 17.89
CA THR A 488 10.91 -2.27 18.59
C THR A 488 11.34 -1.14 17.67
N GLU A 489 11.65 0.03 18.21
CA GLU A 489 12.07 1.17 17.38
C GLU A 489 13.56 1.12 16.99
N PHE A 490 14.40 0.43 17.78
CA PHE A 490 15.84 0.53 17.67
C PHE A 490 16.52 -0.80 17.35
N VAL A 491 17.43 -0.78 16.37
CA VAL A 491 18.20 -1.96 15.95
C VAL A 491 19.03 -2.58 17.09
N PRO A 492 19.69 -1.82 17.98
CA PRO A 492 20.40 -2.43 19.12
C PRO A 492 19.47 -3.20 20.08
N THR A 493 18.25 -2.72 20.29
CA THR A 493 17.23 -3.46 21.06
C THR A 493 16.79 -4.72 20.30
N GLN A 494 16.58 -4.63 18.98
CA GLN A 494 16.24 -5.78 18.13
C GLN A 494 17.30 -6.89 18.24
N GLN A 495 18.58 -6.52 18.16
CA GLN A 495 19.69 -7.47 18.26
C GLN A 495 19.74 -8.13 19.65
N MET A 496 19.66 -7.32 20.71
CA MET A 496 19.64 -7.83 22.08
C MET A 496 18.48 -8.81 22.31
N LEU A 497 17.28 -8.49 21.81
CA LEU A 497 16.11 -9.37 21.94
C LEU A 497 16.28 -10.66 21.14
N ALA A 498 16.85 -10.61 19.94
CA ALA A 498 17.13 -11.79 19.15
C ALA A 498 18.08 -12.74 19.91
N GLU A 499 19.20 -12.21 20.42
CA GLU A 499 20.15 -13.00 21.21
C GLU A 499 19.52 -13.63 22.47
N VAL A 500 18.71 -12.88 23.21
CA VAL A 500 18.04 -13.36 24.43
C VAL A 500 17.04 -14.48 24.11
N LEU A 501 16.26 -14.33 23.05
CA LEU A 501 15.25 -15.31 22.65
C LEU A 501 15.89 -16.59 22.07
N GLU A 502 16.89 -16.44 21.21
CA GLU A 502 17.64 -17.57 20.65
C GLU A 502 18.33 -18.41 21.73
N GLN A 503 18.96 -17.76 22.72
CA GLN A 503 19.56 -18.46 23.89
C GLN A 503 18.52 -19.25 24.70
N ARG A 504 17.23 -18.93 24.57
CA ARG A 504 16.11 -19.64 25.21
C ARG A 504 15.46 -20.67 24.30
N GLY A 505 16.01 -20.88 23.08
CA GLY A 505 15.57 -21.88 22.14
C GLY A 505 14.41 -21.47 21.24
N TYR A 506 14.05 -20.19 21.19
CA TYR A 506 13.05 -19.68 20.24
C TYR A 506 13.69 -19.47 18.88
N PRO A 507 13.11 -20.02 17.77
CA PRO A 507 13.51 -19.66 16.42
C PRO A 507 13.08 -18.22 16.10
N VAL A 508 14.07 -17.36 15.88
CA VAL A 508 13.87 -15.91 15.66
C VAL A 508 14.26 -15.52 14.25
N VAL A 509 13.54 -14.59 13.66
CA VAL A 509 13.95 -13.85 12.47
C VAL A 509 13.82 -12.36 12.72
N VAL A 510 14.74 -11.57 12.17
CA VAL A 510 14.75 -10.12 12.33
C VAL A 510 14.43 -9.42 11.02
N LEU A 511 13.81 -8.23 11.11
CA LEU A 511 13.47 -7.42 9.95
C LEU A 511 13.63 -5.93 10.28
N ASN A 512 14.43 -5.22 9.49
CA ASN A 512 14.68 -3.79 9.70
C ASN A 512 14.80 -3.01 8.38
N GLY A 513 14.89 -1.68 8.49
CA GLY A 513 14.90 -0.77 7.35
C GLY A 513 16.08 -0.93 6.40
N SER A 514 17.25 -1.42 6.89
CA SER A 514 18.46 -1.59 6.06
C SER A 514 18.41 -2.79 5.11
N MET A 515 17.44 -3.70 5.29
CA MET A 515 17.30 -4.90 4.48
C MET A 515 16.74 -4.59 3.09
N ASN A 516 17.30 -5.23 2.07
CA ASN A 516 16.80 -5.17 0.71
C ASN A 516 15.50 -6.00 0.52
N LEU A 517 14.87 -5.87 -0.64
CA LEU A 517 13.56 -6.53 -0.92
C LEU A 517 13.62 -8.05 -0.81
N GLU A 518 14.68 -8.68 -1.30
CA GLU A 518 14.82 -10.15 -1.27
C GLU A 518 15.03 -10.66 0.16
N GLU A 519 15.82 -9.94 0.95
CA GLU A 519 16.02 -10.23 2.38
C GLU A 519 14.72 -10.12 3.15
N ARG A 520 13.90 -9.08 2.90
CA ARG A 520 12.58 -8.89 3.52
C ARG A 520 11.62 -10.02 3.17
N LYS A 521 11.55 -10.42 1.88
CA LYS A 521 10.74 -11.56 1.44
C LYS A 521 11.21 -12.87 2.07
N SER A 522 12.52 -13.08 2.18
CA SER A 522 13.11 -14.26 2.84
C SER A 522 12.74 -14.31 4.32
N ALA A 523 12.86 -13.18 5.04
CA ALA A 523 12.47 -13.07 6.44
C ALA A 523 10.97 -13.36 6.66
N GLN A 524 10.11 -12.84 5.78
CA GLN A 524 8.67 -13.11 5.84
C GLN A 524 8.35 -14.59 5.61
N ARG A 525 9.01 -15.24 4.65
CA ARG A 525 8.85 -16.68 4.40
C ARG A 525 9.38 -17.54 5.57
N ALA A 526 10.53 -17.16 6.13
CA ALA A 526 11.08 -17.82 7.31
C ALA A 526 10.11 -17.70 8.51
N PHE A 527 9.53 -16.52 8.75
CA PHE A 527 8.53 -16.35 9.80
C PHE A 527 7.26 -17.18 9.54
N ALA A 528 6.81 -17.29 8.30
CA ALA A 528 5.64 -18.08 7.99
C ALA A 528 5.85 -19.58 8.26
N ASN A 529 7.03 -20.14 7.95
CA ASN A 529 7.26 -21.58 7.91
C ASN A 529 8.17 -22.13 9.03
N GLU A 530 9.19 -21.38 9.43
CA GLU A 530 10.31 -21.88 10.25
C GLU A 530 10.44 -21.19 11.59
N ALA A 531 10.38 -19.83 11.59
CA ALA A 531 10.57 -19.03 12.79
C ALA A 531 9.27 -18.90 13.59
N GLN A 532 9.42 -18.81 14.91
CA GLN A 532 8.31 -18.59 15.83
C GLN A 532 8.13 -17.11 16.15
N ILE A 533 9.22 -16.36 16.20
CA ILE A 533 9.20 -14.94 16.55
C ILE A 533 9.79 -14.12 15.41
N LEU A 534 9.06 -13.10 14.98
CA LEU A 534 9.58 -12.06 14.10
C LEU A 534 9.77 -10.78 14.90
N ILE A 535 11.00 -10.28 14.93
CA ILE A 535 11.32 -8.99 15.55
C ILE A 535 11.50 -7.94 14.46
N SER A 536 10.63 -6.95 14.40
CA SER A 536 10.63 -5.92 13.36
C SER A 536 10.87 -4.53 13.93
N THR A 537 11.60 -3.68 13.18
CA THR A 537 11.51 -2.22 13.36
C THR A 537 10.33 -1.68 12.56
N ASP A 538 9.96 -0.40 12.80
CA ASP A 538 8.86 0.23 12.07
C ASP A 538 9.12 0.23 10.56
N ALA A 539 10.31 0.69 10.10
CA ALA A 539 10.73 0.66 8.70
C ALA A 539 10.78 -0.76 8.11
N GLY A 540 11.21 -1.73 8.90
CA GLY A 540 11.19 -3.14 8.49
C GLY A 540 9.78 -3.67 8.29
N GLY A 541 8.86 -3.28 9.19
CA GLY A 541 7.48 -3.76 9.21
C GLY A 541 6.57 -3.15 8.17
N GLU A 542 6.97 -2.09 7.48
CA GLU A 542 6.14 -1.46 6.45
C GLU A 542 5.82 -2.43 5.29
N GLY A 543 4.56 -2.43 4.85
CA GLY A 543 4.10 -3.22 3.72
C GLY A 543 3.94 -4.73 3.97
N LEU A 544 4.24 -5.25 5.17
CA LEU A 544 4.08 -6.67 5.47
C LEU A 544 2.61 -7.08 5.60
N ASN A 545 2.31 -8.29 5.13
CA ASN A 545 1.06 -8.98 5.37
C ASN A 545 1.33 -10.22 6.22
N LEU A 546 0.96 -10.19 7.50
CA LEU A 546 1.26 -11.20 8.50
C LEU A 546 0.00 -11.74 9.18
N GLN A 547 -1.10 -11.84 8.46
CA GLN A 547 -2.41 -12.27 8.97
C GLN A 547 -2.44 -13.72 9.51
N PHE A 548 -1.41 -14.53 9.27
CA PHE A 548 -1.25 -15.84 9.89
C PHE A 548 -0.76 -15.77 11.33
N CYS A 549 -0.33 -14.59 11.79
CA CYS A 549 0.01 -14.29 13.19
C CYS A 549 -1.10 -13.44 13.78
N HIS A 550 -1.48 -13.69 15.02
CA HIS A 550 -2.53 -12.92 15.72
C HIS A 550 -2.06 -12.31 17.04
N VAL A 551 -0.82 -12.57 17.45
CA VAL A 551 -0.20 -11.98 18.63
C VAL A 551 0.85 -10.95 18.21
N ILE A 552 0.64 -9.72 18.64
CA ILE A 552 1.57 -8.62 18.45
C ILE A 552 2.02 -8.04 19.79
N ILE A 553 3.31 -7.86 19.96
CA ILE A 553 3.90 -7.26 21.14
C ILE A 553 4.66 -6.00 20.72
N ASN A 554 4.23 -4.85 21.22
CA ASN A 554 4.95 -3.59 21.09
C ASN A 554 5.92 -3.46 22.28
N TYR A 555 7.17 -3.85 22.05
CA TYR A 555 8.22 -3.76 23.07
C TYR A 555 8.55 -2.32 23.41
N ASP A 556 8.61 -1.45 22.40
CA ASP A 556 8.71 -0.01 22.55
C ASP A 556 7.41 0.65 22.10
N LEU A 557 6.93 1.58 22.91
CA LEU A 557 5.74 2.36 22.61
C LEU A 557 6.14 3.62 21.84
N PRO A 558 5.75 3.75 20.58
CA PRO A 558 5.95 5.00 19.86
C PRO A 558 5.16 6.12 20.52
N TRP A 559 5.72 7.32 20.54
CA TRP A 559 5.05 8.48 21.11
C TRP A 559 3.81 8.88 20.32
N ASN A 560 3.79 8.63 19.00
CA ASN A 560 2.59 8.76 18.19
C ASN A 560 1.73 7.47 18.29
N PRO A 561 0.50 7.56 18.86
CA PRO A 561 -0.37 6.39 19.02
C PRO A 561 -0.79 5.75 17.69
N MET A 562 -0.79 6.50 16.59
CA MET A 562 -1.13 5.96 15.27
C MET A 562 -0.14 4.92 14.76
N LYS A 563 1.14 5.04 15.13
CA LYS A 563 2.12 4.00 14.80
C LYS A 563 1.75 2.64 15.41
N LEU A 564 1.12 2.63 16.59
CA LEU A 564 0.59 1.38 17.17
C LEU A 564 -0.53 0.78 16.33
N GLU A 565 -1.46 1.61 15.86
CA GLU A 565 -2.55 1.17 14.98
C GLU A 565 -2.00 0.63 13.64
N GLN A 566 -1.01 1.29 13.07
CA GLN A 566 -0.32 0.81 11.86
C GLN A 566 0.39 -0.53 12.09
N ARG A 567 1.06 -0.72 13.25
CA ARG A 567 1.68 -1.99 13.62
C ARG A 567 0.62 -3.10 13.79
N ILE A 568 -0.47 -2.82 14.52
CA ILE A 568 -1.58 -3.79 14.71
C ILE A 568 -2.23 -4.14 13.38
N GLY A 569 -2.38 -3.16 12.49
CA GLY A 569 -2.87 -3.37 11.13
C GLY A 569 -2.03 -4.30 10.26
N ARG A 570 -0.84 -4.75 10.69
CA ARG A 570 -0.06 -5.78 10.00
C ARG A 570 -0.63 -7.18 10.18
N VAL A 571 -1.33 -7.42 11.28
CA VAL A 571 -1.96 -8.70 11.64
C VAL A 571 -3.49 -8.61 11.60
N ASP A 572 -4.07 -7.44 11.92
CA ASP A 572 -5.51 -7.16 11.91
C ASP A 572 -5.98 -6.77 10.50
N ARG A 573 -6.10 -7.79 9.65
CA ARG A 573 -6.48 -7.66 8.24
C ARG A 573 -7.54 -8.66 7.85
N ILE A 574 -8.14 -8.44 6.68
CA ILE A 574 -9.08 -9.38 6.06
C ILE A 574 -8.45 -10.77 5.96
N GLY A 575 -9.17 -11.78 6.47
CA GLY A 575 -8.69 -13.17 6.51
C GLY A 575 -8.00 -13.57 7.82
N GLN A 576 -7.95 -12.69 8.82
CA GLN A 576 -7.52 -13.05 10.17
C GLN A 576 -8.55 -13.98 10.82
N ALA A 577 -8.13 -15.20 11.10
CA ALA A 577 -9.02 -16.24 11.67
C ALA A 577 -9.16 -16.16 13.19
N HIS A 578 -8.22 -15.48 13.88
CA HIS A 578 -8.14 -15.43 15.33
C HIS A 578 -8.37 -14.01 15.84
N VAL A 579 -8.79 -13.90 17.10
CA VAL A 579 -8.86 -12.61 17.80
C VAL A 579 -7.45 -12.04 17.99
N VAL A 580 -7.20 -10.86 17.45
CA VAL A 580 -5.89 -10.21 17.55
C VAL A 580 -5.62 -9.77 18.99
N ARG A 581 -4.48 -10.18 19.53
CA ARG A 581 -3.98 -9.80 20.85
C ARG A 581 -2.81 -8.83 20.70
N ALA A 582 -3.00 -7.58 21.08
CA ALA A 582 -1.98 -6.54 21.05
C ALA A 582 -1.52 -6.20 22.48
N LEU A 583 -0.24 -6.44 22.77
CA LEU A 583 0.35 -6.18 24.08
C LEU A 583 1.34 -5.03 23.98
N ASN A 584 1.16 -4.02 24.80
CA ASN A 584 1.96 -2.79 24.81
C ASN A 584 2.81 -2.78 26.11
N PHE A 585 4.14 -2.86 25.97
CA PHE A 585 5.05 -2.91 27.11
C PHE A 585 5.49 -1.53 27.55
N ALA A 586 5.34 -1.21 28.83
CA ALA A 586 5.85 0.03 29.42
C ALA A 586 6.50 -0.25 30.77
N LEU A 587 7.60 0.48 31.08
CA LEU A 587 8.25 0.41 32.38
C LEU A 587 7.46 1.23 33.41
N GLU A 588 7.24 0.67 34.60
CA GLU A 588 6.57 1.35 35.71
C GLU A 588 7.34 2.61 36.18
N ASP A 589 6.62 3.55 36.74
CA ASP A 589 7.16 4.81 37.29
C ASP A 589 7.96 5.66 36.30
N THR A 590 7.81 5.43 34.98
CA THR A 590 8.41 6.26 33.94
C THR A 590 7.50 7.42 33.54
N VAL A 591 8.09 8.49 33.03
CA VAL A 591 7.35 9.64 32.50
C VAL A 591 6.48 9.19 31.34
N GLU A 592 6.99 8.29 30.52
CA GLU A 592 6.30 7.73 29.35
C GLU A 592 5.02 6.98 29.74
N LEU A 593 5.08 6.16 30.78
CA LEU A 593 3.89 5.43 31.26
C LEU A 593 2.81 6.38 31.77
N ARG A 594 3.18 7.38 32.60
CA ARG A 594 2.21 8.34 33.16
C ARG A 594 1.48 9.13 32.08
N VAL A 595 2.23 9.64 31.09
CA VAL A 595 1.64 10.36 29.96
C VAL A 595 0.70 9.44 29.20
N ARG A 596 1.10 8.19 29.00
CA ARG A 596 0.34 7.18 28.27
C ARG A 596 -0.97 6.80 28.96
N GLU A 597 -0.92 6.54 30.25
CA GLU A 597 -2.12 6.20 31.05
C GLU A 597 -3.19 7.28 30.95
N VAL A 598 -2.79 8.56 31.11
CA VAL A 598 -3.72 9.69 31.01
C VAL A 598 -4.27 9.83 29.58
N LEU A 599 -3.41 9.65 28.57
CA LEU A 599 -3.84 9.71 27.17
C LEU A 599 -4.76 8.55 26.83
N GLU A 600 -4.43 7.30 27.18
CA GLU A 600 -5.26 6.13 26.86
C GLU A 600 -6.64 6.24 27.50
N GLU A 601 -6.74 6.59 28.78
CA GLU A 601 -8.04 6.77 29.47
C GLU A 601 -8.92 7.80 28.72
N LYS A 602 -8.35 8.92 28.34
CA LYS A 602 -9.10 10.00 27.68
C LYS A 602 -9.38 9.69 26.21
N LEU A 603 -8.40 9.13 25.49
CA LEU A 603 -8.57 8.72 24.10
C LEU A 603 -9.61 7.59 24.00
N GLU A 604 -9.65 6.66 24.96
CA GLU A 604 -10.66 5.60 25.00
C GLU A 604 -12.08 6.17 25.17
N ARG A 605 -12.24 7.21 26.01
CA ARG A 605 -13.54 7.92 26.12
C ARG A 605 -13.93 8.59 24.81
N ILE A 606 -12.96 9.25 24.14
CA ILE A 606 -13.17 9.87 22.82
C ILE A 606 -13.51 8.79 21.77
N LEU A 607 -12.82 7.64 21.82
CA LEU A 607 -13.10 6.48 20.95
C LEU A 607 -14.53 5.95 21.15
N GLN A 608 -15.00 5.84 22.39
CA GLN A 608 -16.38 5.42 22.69
C GLN A 608 -17.41 6.45 22.21
N GLU A 609 -17.07 7.75 22.30
CA GLU A 609 -17.96 8.84 21.88
C GLU A 609 -18.05 8.97 20.35
N PHE A 610 -16.93 8.81 19.63
CA PHE A 610 -16.83 9.09 18.18
C PHE A 610 -16.61 7.85 17.29
N GLY A 611 -16.23 6.71 17.86
CA GLY A 611 -15.84 5.50 17.16
C GLY A 611 -14.33 5.44 16.86
N VAL A 612 -13.78 4.21 16.80
CA VAL A 612 -12.33 3.94 16.65
C VAL A 612 -11.78 4.57 15.38
N ASP A 613 -12.55 4.49 14.32
CA ASP A 613 -12.09 4.84 12.96
C ASP A 613 -11.94 6.35 12.76
N LYS A 614 -12.74 7.15 13.48
CA LYS A 614 -12.75 8.61 13.37
C LYS A 614 -11.61 9.27 14.14
N LEU A 615 -11.16 8.64 15.22
CA LEU A 615 -10.03 9.14 15.97
C LEU A 615 -8.70 8.91 15.21
N SER A 616 -8.60 7.83 14.46
CA SER A 616 -7.46 7.54 13.61
C SER A 616 -7.20 8.67 12.60
N ASP A 617 -8.26 9.17 11.97
CA ASP A 617 -8.17 10.28 11.00
C ASP A 617 -7.57 11.56 11.62
N VAL A 618 -7.86 11.81 12.91
CA VAL A 618 -7.35 12.99 13.62
C VAL A 618 -5.93 12.77 14.14
N LEU A 619 -5.64 11.58 14.66
CA LEU A 619 -4.33 11.28 15.27
C LEU A 619 -3.19 11.16 14.25
N ASP A 620 -3.48 10.84 13.00
CA ASP A 620 -2.48 10.68 11.92
C ASP A 620 -2.02 12.01 11.31
N SER A 621 -2.50 13.14 11.81
CA SER A 621 -2.03 14.45 11.34
C SER A 621 -0.60 14.75 11.84
N GLU A 622 0.24 15.36 10.96
CA GLU A 622 1.61 15.77 11.30
C GLU A 622 1.66 16.69 12.52
N GLU A 623 0.67 17.58 12.67
CA GLU A 623 0.56 18.47 13.83
C GLU A 623 0.39 17.68 15.14
N ASN A 624 -0.47 16.66 15.15
CA ASN A 624 -0.63 15.82 16.34
C ASN A 624 0.63 15.01 16.64
N GLY A 625 1.37 14.56 15.62
CA GLY A 625 2.67 13.92 15.80
C GLY A 625 3.67 14.84 16.53
N LEU A 626 3.75 16.11 16.15
CA LEU A 626 4.56 17.13 16.81
C LEU A 626 4.04 17.46 18.22
N ASP A 627 2.72 17.57 18.40
CA ASP A 627 2.09 17.81 19.70
C ASP A 627 2.37 16.68 20.69
N PHE A 628 2.34 15.43 20.24
CA PHE A 628 2.73 14.27 21.07
C PHE A 628 4.21 14.31 21.43
N GLN A 629 5.11 14.59 20.49
CA GLN A 629 6.52 14.74 20.79
C GLN A 629 6.77 15.84 21.84
N GLN A 630 6.16 17.01 21.66
CA GLN A 630 6.27 18.11 22.60
C GLN A 630 5.70 17.77 23.97
N LEU A 631 4.60 17.01 24.02
CA LEU A 631 4.02 16.55 25.29
C LEU A 631 5.02 15.70 26.07
N TYR A 632 5.63 14.69 25.43
CA TYR A 632 6.61 13.82 26.09
C TYR A 632 7.88 14.59 26.51
N VAL A 633 8.37 15.48 25.64
CA VAL A 633 9.49 16.39 25.98
C VAL A 633 9.17 17.22 27.20
N ASN A 634 8.02 17.86 27.22
CA ASN A 634 7.60 18.67 28.34
C ASN A 634 7.40 17.85 29.61
N ALA A 635 6.91 16.62 29.48
CA ALA A 635 6.76 15.70 30.61
C ALA A 635 8.11 15.28 31.22
N VAL A 636 9.16 15.14 30.40
CA VAL A 636 10.54 14.91 30.89
C VAL A 636 11.09 16.14 31.58
N LEU A 637 10.83 17.35 31.02
CA LEU A 637 11.35 18.60 31.57
C LEU A 637 10.62 19.05 32.84
N THR A 638 9.29 18.91 32.86
CA THR A 638 8.39 19.31 33.96
C THR A 638 7.42 18.19 34.32
N PRO A 639 7.88 17.12 35.00
CA PRO A 639 7.04 15.95 35.31
C PRO A 639 5.76 16.28 36.09
N GLU A 640 5.79 17.35 36.89
CA GLU A 640 4.68 17.82 37.72
C GLU A 640 3.48 18.32 36.88
N GLU A 641 3.72 18.76 35.64
CA GLU A 641 2.70 19.26 34.73
C GLU A 641 2.28 18.22 33.66
N ALA A 642 2.92 17.04 33.65
CA ALA A 642 2.75 16.04 32.60
C ALA A 642 1.29 15.60 32.45
N GLU A 643 0.60 15.33 33.55
CA GLU A 643 -0.82 14.91 33.54
C GLU A 643 -1.74 16.02 33.05
N ALA A 644 -1.51 17.26 33.52
CA ALA A 644 -2.33 18.40 33.08
C ALA A 644 -2.16 18.69 31.59
N ARG A 645 -0.95 18.58 31.07
CA ARG A 645 -0.64 18.78 29.65
C ARG A 645 -1.19 17.65 28.78
N ALA A 646 -1.07 16.40 29.24
CA ALA A 646 -1.68 15.25 28.57
C ALA A 646 -3.21 15.40 28.49
N ALA A 647 -3.81 15.89 29.57
CA ALA A 647 -5.24 16.17 29.61
C ALA A 647 -5.66 17.31 28.65
N ALA A 648 -4.85 18.37 28.58
CA ALA A 648 -5.13 19.48 27.63
C ALA A 648 -4.98 19.05 26.17
N LEU A 649 -3.97 18.23 25.86
CA LEU A 649 -3.81 17.66 24.52
C LEU A 649 -4.97 16.75 24.14
N ALA A 650 -5.43 15.89 25.05
CA ALA A 650 -6.59 15.03 24.79
C ALA A 650 -7.87 15.85 24.52
N GLU A 651 -8.09 16.96 25.25
CA GLU A 651 -9.23 17.86 24.95
C GLU A 651 -9.07 18.59 23.61
N ALA A 652 -7.83 18.97 23.23
CA ALA A 652 -7.58 19.54 21.91
C ALA A 652 -7.85 18.50 20.79
N ILE A 653 -7.42 17.26 20.99
CA ILE A 653 -7.73 16.13 20.10
C ILE A 653 -9.24 15.92 20.02
N ARG A 654 -9.95 15.96 21.15
CA ARG A 654 -11.41 15.86 21.17
C ARG A 654 -12.09 16.96 20.39
N ALA A 655 -11.66 18.19 20.54
CA ALA A 655 -12.19 19.32 19.76
C ALA A 655 -11.95 19.16 18.26
N ARG A 656 -10.76 18.70 17.88
CA ARG A 656 -10.43 18.35 16.48
C ARG A 656 -11.25 17.15 15.99
N ALA A 657 -11.48 16.14 16.84
CA ALA A 657 -12.33 14.99 16.51
C ALA A 657 -13.80 15.40 16.32
N LEU A 658 -14.30 16.34 17.07
CA LEU A 658 -15.63 16.94 16.83
C LEU A 658 -15.71 17.62 15.47
N SER A 659 -14.73 18.44 15.12
CA SER A 659 -14.64 19.06 13.79
C SER A 659 -14.49 18.02 12.68
N ALA A 660 -13.67 17.00 12.90
CA ALA A 660 -13.50 15.88 11.97
C ALA A 660 -14.73 14.95 11.94
N HIS A 661 -15.54 14.89 13.01
CA HIS A 661 -16.80 14.15 13.00
C HIS A 661 -17.83 14.83 12.09
N GLU A 662 -17.88 16.14 12.08
CA GLU A 662 -18.61 16.90 11.06
C GLU A 662 -18.05 16.56 9.66
N GLY A 663 -16.72 16.51 9.51
CA GLY A 663 -16.03 16.10 8.29
C GLY A 663 -16.22 14.62 7.91
N ALA A 664 -16.25 13.68 8.86
CA ALA A 664 -16.44 12.25 8.58
C ALA A 664 -17.89 11.91 8.18
N ASN A 665 -18.87 12.71 8.62
CA ASN A 665 -20.21 12.68 8.04
C ASN A 665 -20.22 13.11 6.57
N LEU A 666 -19.20 13.85 6.13
CA LEU A 666 -18.96 14.18 4.71
C LEU A 666 -18.58 12.95 3.88
N LEU A 667 -17.87 11.97 4.49
CA LEU A 667 -17.31 10.81 3.81
C LEU A 667 -18.16 9.54 3.94
N SER A 668 -19.13 9.50 4.88
CA SER A 668 -19.92 8.29 5.15
C SER A 668 -20.82 7.92 3.96
N SER A 669 -20.63 6.73 3.39
CA SER A 669 -21.57 6.14 2.44
C SER A 669 -22.84 5.71 3.17
N SER A 670 -24.01 6.05 2.61
CA SER A 670 -25.32 5.56 3.09
C SER A 670 -25.73 4.23 2.44
N GLU A 671 -24.97 3.74 1.46
CA GLU A 671 -25.28 2.54 0.71
C GLU A 671 -25.01 1.28 1.54
N GLU A 672 -25.95 0.36 1.56
CA GLU A 672 -25.77 -0.96 2.18
C GLU A 672 -24.96 -1.87 1.25
N LEU A 673 -24.04 -2.63 1.84
CA LEU A 673 -23.23 -3.62 1.09
C LEU A 673 -24.12 -4.81 0.72
N ASP A 674 -24.10 -5.22 -0.57
CA ASP A 674 -24.85 -6.39 -1.06
C ASP A 674 -23.99 -7.66 -1.04
N PRO A 675 -24.16 -8.58 -0.07
CA PRO A 675 -23.41 -9.83 -0.04
C PRO A 675 -23.69 -10.72 -1.26
N LYS A 676 -24.86 -10.58 -1.88
CA LYS A 676 -25.21 -11.34 -3.08
C LYS A 676 -24.42 -10.90 -4.32
N ALA A 677 -23.84 -9.69 -4.31
CA ALA A 677 -22.98 -9.24 -5.39
C ALA A 677 -21.75 -10.14 -5.53
N ALA A 678 -21.08 -10.45 -4.40
CA ALA A 678 -19.92 -11.36 -4.39
C ALA A 678 -20.31 -12.78 -4.82
N GLN A 679 -21.46 -13.27 -4.38
CA GLN A 679 -21.99 -14.58 -4.81
C GLN A 679 -22.31 -14.62 -6.30
N ARG A 680 -22.88 -13.56 -6.87
CA ARG A 680 -23.14 -13.44 -8.32
C ARG A 680 -21.84 -13.48 -9.12
N VAL A 681 -20.79 -12.81 -8.67
CA VAL A 681 -19.46 -12.86 -9.31
C VAL A 681 -18.86 -14.26 -9.21
N ALA A 682 -18.91 -14.89 -8.03
CA ALA A 682 -18.38 -16.23 -7.84
C ALA A 682 -19.12 -17.30 -8.66
N GLY A 683 -20.45 -17.13 -8.88
CA GLY A 683 -21.30 -18.01 -9.68
C GLY A 683 -21.43 -17.63 -11.16
N HIS A 684 -20.65 -16.66 -11.63
CA HIS A 684 -20.76 -16.19 -13.02
C HIS A 684 -20.29 -17.25 -14.03
N LEU A 685 -20.99 -17.33 -15.18
CA LEU A 685 -20.70 -18.34 -16.20
C LEU A 685 -19.50 -18.00 -17.10
N MET A 686 -18.82 -16.87 -16.93
CA MET A 686 -17.68 -16.46 -17.75
C MET A 686 -16.56 -17.51 -17.78
N PRO A 687 -16.10 -18.08 -16.66
CA PRO A 687 -15.07 -19.13 -16.68
C PRO A 687 -15.47 -20.35 -17.50
N PHE A 688 -16.75 -20.73 -17.45
CA PHE A 688 -17.30 -21.82 -18.29
C PHE A 688 -17.26 -21.46 -19.78
N TRP A 689 -17.63 -20.23 -20.14
CA TRP A 689 -17.59 -19.82 -21.54
C TRP A 689 -16.17 -19.66 -22.05
N THR A 690 -15.25 -19.18 -21.22
CA THR A 690 -13.81 -19.10 -21.55
C THR A 690 -13.24 -20.50 -21.80
N GLU A 691 -13.50 -21.46 -20.90
CA GLU A 691 -13.13 -22.86 -21.10
C GLU A 691 -13.70 -23.40 -22.41
N ARG A 692 -14.99 -23.23 -22.63
CA ARG A 692 -15.67 -23.73 -23.83
C ARG A 692 -15.10 -23.13 -25.11
N MET A 693 -14.83 -21.84 -25.13
CA MET A 693 -14.21 -21.15 -26.27
C MET A 693 -12.82 -21.73 -26.55
N THR A 694 -11.96 -21.81 -25.53
CA THR A 694 -10.58 -22.28 -25.65
C THR A 694 -10.52 -23.74 -26.11
N LEU A 695 -11.29 -24.62 -25.47
CA LEU A 695 -11.29 -26.03 -25.82
C LEU A 695 -11.84 -26.30 -27.23
N SER A 696 -12.93 -25.62 -27.60
CA SER A 696 -13.52 -25.75 -28.95
C SER A 696 -12.54 -25.22 -30.00
N TRP A 697 -11.85 -24.10 -29.74
CA TRP A 697 -10.85 -23.57 -30.66
C TRP A 697 -9.68 -24.53 -30.85
N LEU A 698 -9.09 -25.04 -29.76
CA LEU A 698 -7.99 -26.02 -29.81
C LEU A 698 -8.38 -27.29 -30.59
N GLN A 699 -9.62 -27.74 -30.44
CA GLN A 699 -10.13 -28.90 -31.20
C GLN A 699 -10.22 -28.60 -32.68
N THR A 700 -10.53 -27.38 -33.11
CA THR A 700 -10.51 -26.99 -34.54
C THR A 700 -9.08 -26.91 -35.09
N GLN A 701 -8.08 -26.75 -34.23
CA GLN A 701 -6.67 -26.64 -34.61
C GLN A 701 -5.88 -27.97 -34.51
N ASN A 702 -6.55 -29.11 -34.43
CA ASN A 702 -5.91 -30.42 -34.31
C ASN A 702 -4.87 -30.71 -35.43
N GLU A 703 -5.14 -30.31 -36.68
CA GLU A 703 -4.21 -30.44 -37.77
C GLU A 703 -2.97 -29.55 -37.65
N SER A 704 -3.08 -28.45 -36.92
CA SER A 704 -2.00 -27.48 -36.65
C SER A 704 -1.27 -27.76 -35.34
N GLY A 705 -1.56 -28.87 -34.64
CA GLY A 705 -0.89 -29.25 -33.39
C GLY A 705 -1.63 -28.91 -32.09
N GLY A 706 -2.82 -28.29 -32.18
CA GLY A 706 -3.67 -28.02 -31.00
C GLY A 706 -4.20 -29.33 -30.40
N GLN A 707 -4.00 -29.55 -29.09
CA GLN A 707 -4.50 -30.76 -28.40
C GLN A 707 -4.93 -30.44 -26.98
N VAL A 708 -5.97 -31.13 -26.52
CA VAL A 708 -6.45 -31.09 -25.14
C VAL A 708 -6.42 -32.51 -24.58
N ARG A 709 -5.79 -32.70 -23.42
CA ARG A 709 -5.73 -33.98 -22.72
C ARG A 709 -6.06 -33.81 -21.25
N PRO A 710 -6.89 -34.66 -20.66
CA PRO A 710 -7.05 -34.70 -19.21
C PRO A 710 -5.74 -35.10 -18.55
N ASN A 711 -5.33 -34.41 -17.50
CA ASN A 711 -4.13 -34.76 -16.73
C ASN A 711 -4.51 -35.72 -15.60
N PRO A 712 -3.82 -36.85 -15.42
CA PRO A 712 -4.08 -37.84 -14.34
C PRO A 712 -3.97 -37.23 -12.93
N ALA A 713 -3.16 -36.18 -12.76
CA ALA A 713 -2.98 -35.50 -11.48
C ALA A 713 -3.96 -34.31 -11.29
N GLY A 714 -5.01 -34.24 -12.13
CA GLY A 714 -6.03 -33.18 -12.14
C GLY A 714 -5.76 -32.06 -13.15
N GLY A 715 -6.81 -31.42 -13.61
CA GLY A 715 -6.76 -30.36 -14.64
C GLY A 715 -6.61 -30.88 -16.07
N LEU A 716 -6.29 -30.00 -16.98
CA LEU A 716 -6.13 -30.25 -18.41
C LEU A 716 -4.70 -29.92 -18.84
N ASP A 717 -4.16 -30.73 -19.75
CA ASP A 717 -2.93 -30.40 -20.47
C ASP A 717 -3.33 -29.86 -21.84
N LEU A 718 -3.01 -28.59 -22.09
CA LEU A 718 -3.30 -27.88 -23.31
C LEU A 718 -2.03 -27.74 -24.13
N HIS A 719 -2.10 -28.14 -25.39
CA HIS A 719 -1.03 -27.96 -26.37
C HIS A 719 -1.51 -26.95 -27.41
N TRP A 720 -0.77 -25.89 -27.58
CA TRP A 720 -1.11 -24.80 -28.51
C TRP A 720 -0.44 -24.99 -29.86
N PRO A 721 -1.01 -24.46 -30.95
CA PRO A 721 -0.43 -24.60 -32.31
C PRO A 721 0.97 -24.01 -32.45
N ASP A 722 1.33 -23.02 -31.62
CA ASP A 722 2.67 -22.40 -31.57
C ASP A 722 3.73 -23.26 -30.85
N GLY A 723 3.35 -24.43 -30.32
CA GLY A 723 4.21 -25.35 -29.60
C GLY A 723 4.24 -25.11 -28.08
N HIS A 724 3.56 -24.10 -27.57
CA HIS A 724 3.42 -23.87 -26.13
C HIS A 724 2.59 -24.96 -25.45
N ARG A 725 2.82 -25.18 -24.15
CA ARG A 725 2.11 -26.20 -23.37
C ARG A 725 1.75 -25.66 -21.99
N ASP A 726 0.46 -25.69 -21.69
CA ASP A 726 -0.02 -25.45 -20.34
C ASP A 726 -0.37 -26.79 -19.68
N LEU A 727 0.39 -27.15 -18.67
CA LEU A 727 0.21 -28.41 -17.96
C LEU A 727 -0.61 -28.21 -16.70
N ARG A 728 -1.54 -29.13 -16.44
CA ARG A 728 -2.43 -29.06 -15.28
C ARG A 728 -3.23 -27.77 -15.21
N ALA A 729 -3.73 -27.28 -16.34
CA ALA A 729 -4.50 -26.05 -16.42
C ALA A 729 -5.98 -26.25 -16.02
N THR A 730 -6.58 -25.20 -15.52
CA THR A 730 -8.02 -25.11 -15.21
C THR A 730 -8.55 -23.69 -15.44
N PHE A 731 -9.81 -23.56 -15.79
CA PHE A 731 -10.53 -22.29 -15.90
C PHE A 731 -11.33 -21.96 -14.63
N SER A 732 -11.33 -22.87 -13.63
CA SER A 732 -11.96 -22.68 -12.34
C SER A 732 -10.97 -22.19 -11.31
N ARG A 733 -11.18 -20.99 -10.75
CA ARG A 733 -10.39 -20.41 -9.65
C ARG A 733 -10.34 -21.31 -8.43
N GLN A 734 -11.51 -21.87 -8.08
CA GLN A 734 -11.62 -22.74 -6.90
C GLN A 734 -10.74 -23.98 -7.09
N SER A 735 -10.83 -24.63 -8.25
CA SER A 735 -10.01 -25.79 -8.56
C SER A 735 -8.52 -25.45 -8.63
N ALA A 736 -8.16 -24.28 -9.17
CA ALA A 736 -6.78 -23.82 -9.20
C ALA A 736 -6.20 -23.68 -7.79
N LYS A 737 -6.95 -23.06 -6.87
CA LYS A 737 -6.53 -22.84 -5.48
C LYS A 737 -6.46 -24.14 -4.67
N GLU A 738 -7.50 -24.98 -4.77
CA GLU A 738 -7.60 -26.22 -3.97
C GLU A 738 -6.60 -27.29 -4.42
N ALA A 739 -6.36 -27.43 -5.72
CA ALA A 739 -5.52 -28.48 -6.30
C ALA A 739 -4.15 -28.00 -6.80
N GLY A 740 -3.82 -26.72 -6.64
CA GLY A 740 -2.55 -26.14 -7.12
C GLY A 740 -2.40 -26.27 -8.64
N LEU A 741 -3.48 -25.97 -9.39
CA LEU A 741 -3.53 -26.01 -10.85
C LEU A 741 -3.22 -24.64 -11.45
N LEU A 742 -2.75 -24.62 -12.70
CA LEU A 742 -2.57 -23.39 -13.46
C LEU A 742 -3.94 -22.80 -13.82
N HIS A 743 -4.26 -21.60 -13.33
CA HIS A 743 -5.49 -20.92 -13.70
C HIS A 743 -5.31 -20.19 -15.04
N LEU A 744 -6.19 -20.47 -16.00
CA LEU A 744 -6.26 -19.77 -17.28
C LEU A 744 -7.47 -18.84 -17.33
N SER A 745 -7.25 -17.63 -17.83
CA SER A 745 -8.28 -16.60 -18.04
C SER A 745 -8.26 -16.10 -19.48
N LEU A 746 -9.19 -15.19 -19.83
CA LEU A 746 -9.28 -14.59 -21.18
C LEU A 746 -8.04 -13.77 -21.59
N GLU A 747 -7.16 -13.47 -20.65
CA GLU A 747 -6.04 -12.56 -20.87
C GLU A 747 -4.72 -13.23 -21.14
N GLU A 748 -4.68 -14.54 -21.12
CA GLU A 748 -3.50 -15.22 -21.61
C GLU A 748 -3.29 -14.83 -23.09
N PRO A 749 -2.13 -14.27 -23.48
CA PRO A 749 -1.89 -13.71 -24.81
C PRO A 749 -1.75 -14.80 -25.88
N ARG A 750 -2.68 -15.73 -25.94
CA ARG A 750 -2.59 -16.93 -26.80
C ARG A 750 -3.79 -17.14 -27.69
#